data_2cbfe47444962b83162fa678e477a244
#
_entry.id   2cbfe47444962b83162fa678e477a244
#
_cell.length_a   1.000
_cell.length_b   1.000
_cell.length_c   1.000
_cell.angle_alpha   90.00
_cell.angle_beta   90.00
_cell.angle_gamma   90.00
#
_symmetry.space_group_name_H-M   'P 1'
#
loop_
_entity.id
_entity.type
_entity.pdbx_description
1 polymer ?
#
loop_
_entity_poly.entity_id
_entity_poly.type
_entity_poly.pdbx_seq_one_letter_code
_entity_poly.pdbx_strand_id
1 'polypeptide(L)'
;MNKNLLLQQSHGGDFYHWNKETGIDPNTLLDFSVNVRPDGMPDFLKSSIIKNINNLARYPSPHAEELKELCAKNHGLEPDNFVFGNGSNELFQALCAALFEEKYRTAYIAEPAFSEYRFSLEKAGIEAKTLIFCLSPQICAEHAEHFDFSNDTIQEEQHEISRKTDNAISALPANSLVFLANPANPSGFLIKNNKLMQIIAKHKDRFFVLDEAFIEYSGEESLLDTFSKQTFPPNLIIVRSLTKFYALAGIRLGYLACNEKLARKIQGKLPAWNVNSFAIALAKTLFTQKEQVQADSQKTKQQNFERKLDLYQKLSQINGIKLYASWANYILFSLERNCPHFWQDLLTKHHISIRNCANYLGLENKNCYRAAVRFPAEHTKLCNAIANILHNSPIREKKKKPSLMLLGTSSNAGKSVLTAGFCRIFTQDGYTVRPFKAQNMSLNSGVTVKGEEMGRAQIVQAKACNAEPDSKMNPILLKPQTDMGSQIIALGKPIGTALARDYYEKKSELWEIAAKAYDELAEEADIMVLEGAGSPAEINLKEHDIVNLKMAEYAQASTLLVGDIDRGGIYASFLGTWQTFTAQEEKLFTGFLVNRFRGDSSLLAPAHEYLGNITSKKVLGVIPFIKDIALPEEDMAGALWNAPKIVQEKIPDYADKNRKLDIALIM
;
A
#
# COMPACT_ATOMS: atom_id res chain seq x y z
N MET A 1 -17.63 -38.82 -7.24
CA MET A 1 -16.86 -37.75 -7.86
C MET A 1 -15.90 -37.21 -6.84
N ASN A 2 -14.62 -37.22 -7.13
CA ASN A 2 -13.55 -36.88 -6.17
C ASN A 2 -13.61 -35.40 -5.85
N LYS A 3 -13.99 -35.03 -4.62
CA LYS A 3 -14.03 -33.62 -4.14
C LYS A 3 -12.70 -32.83 -4.37
N ASN A 4 -11.60 -33.55 -4.57
CA ASN A 4 -10.28 -32.96 -4.83
C ASN A 4 -10.09 -32.37 -6.25
N LEU A 5 -10.93 -32.73 -7.23
CA LEU A 5 -10.86 -32.18 -8.59
C LEU A 5 -11.59 -30.83 -8.71
N LEU A 6 -12.55 -30.55 -7.81
CA LEU A 6 -13.38 -29.33 -7.87
C LEU A 6 -12.70 -28.06 -7.35
N LEU A 7 -11.59 -28.19 -6.60
CA LEU A 7 -10.84 -27.04 -6.05
C LEU A 7 -9.61 -26.65 -6.89
N GLN A 8 -9.50 -27.07 -8.14
CA GLN A 8 -8.41 -26.60 -9.01
C GLN A 8 -8.63 -25.13 -9.40
N GLN A 9 -7.82 -24.26 -8.84
CA GLN A 9 -7.79 -22.84 -9.20
C GLN A 9 -7.35 -22.66 -10.65
N SER A 10 -8.26 -22.27 -11.54
CA SER A 10 -7.87 -21.83 -12.88
C SER A 10 -7.23 -20.44 -12.83
N HIS A 11 -7.78 -19.51 -12.02
CA HIS A 11 -7.30 -18.16 -11.80
C HIS A 11 -7.41 -17.76 -10.32
N GLY A 12 -6.68 -16.71 -9.89
CA GLY A 12 -6.90 -16.10 -8.57
C GLY A 12 -8.21 -15.27 -8.55
N GLY A 13 -8.79 -15.09 -7.34
CA GLY A 13 -9.95 -14.22 -7.15
C GLY A 13 -11.31 -14.82 -7.52
N ASP A 14 -11.43 -16.14 -7.66
CA ASP A 14 -12.70 -16.81 -7.92
C ASP A 14 -13.52 -16.99 -6.63
N PHE A 15 -13.93 -15.86 -6.04
CA PHE A 15 -14.69 -15.83 -4.78
C PHE A 15 -16.03 -16.55 -4.86
N TYR A 16 -16.70 -16.48 -6.02
CA TYR A 16 -17.99 -17.13 -6.22
C TYR A 16 -17.88 -18.66 -6.13
N HIS A 17 -16.87 -19.20 -6.79
CA HIS A 17 -16.61 -20.64 -6.77
C HIS A 17 -16.21 -21.12 -5.36
N TRP A 18 -15.32 -20.41 -4.69
CA TRP A 18 -14.91 -20.78 -3.32
C TRP A 18 -16.04 -20.70 -2.31
N ASN A 19 -16.86 -19.64 -2.36
CA ASN A 19 -18.05 -19.53 -1.51
C ASN A 19 -19.01 -20.72 -1.73
N LYS A 20 -19.27 -21.05 -3.00
CA LYS A 20 -20.16 -22.16 -3.36
C LYS A 20 -19.65 -23.53 -2.86
N GLU A 21 -18.33 -23.78 -2.96
CA GLU A 21 -17.75 -25.07 -2.61
C GLU A 21 -17.40 -25.19 -1.12
N THR A 22 -17.05 -24.10 -0.44
CA THR A 22 -16.57 -24.11 0.95
C THR A 22 -17.54 -23.48 1.93
N GLY A 23 -18.50 -22.68 1.47
CA GLY A 23 -19.39 -21.90 2.32
C GLY A 23 -18.72 -20.67 2.99
N ILE A 24 -17.45 -20.39 2.66
CA ILE A 24 -16.72 -19.24 3.24
C ILE A 24 -17.24 -17.95 2.64
N ASP A 25 -17.64 -17.00 3.50
CA ASP A 25 -18.02 -15.65 3.08
C ASP A 25 -16.82 -14.94 2.43
N PRO A 26 -16.93 -14.50 1.16
CA PRO A 26 -15.86 -13.75 0.48
C PRO A 26 -15.34 -12.53 1.25
N ASN A 27 -16.18 -11.89 2.05
CA ASN A 27 -15.79 -10.72 2.85
C ASN A 27 -14.89 -11.06 4.03
N THR A 28 -14.85 -12.32 4.45
CA THR A 28 -13.97 -12.81 5.53
C THR A 28 -12.67 -13.40 5.02
N LEU A 29 -12.55 -13.55 3.69
CA LEU A 29 -11.39 -14.15 3.05
C LEU A 29 -10.26 -13.14 2.86
N LEU A 30 -9.08 -13.49 3.35
CA LEU A 30 -7.87 -12.73 3.08
C LEU A 30 -7.21 -13.24 1.78
N ASP A 31 -7.31 -12.45 0.72
CA ASP A 31 -6.90 -12.89 -0.62
C ASP A 31 -5.51 -12.39 -1.02
N PHE A 32 -4.55 -13.29 -1.06
CA PHE A 32 -3.21 -13.13 -1.63
C PHE A 32 -3.09 -13.73 -3.05
N SER A 33 -4.15 -14.28 -3.62
CA SER A 33 -4.10 -14.90 -4.94
C SER A 33 -4.16 -13.88 -6.08
N VAL A 34 -4.72 -12.69 -5.83
CA VAL A 34 -4.88 -11.60 -6.79
C VAL A 34 -3.80 -10.53 -6.61
N ASN A 35 -3.06 -10.25 -7.67
CA ASN A 35 -1.95 -9.28 -7.68
C ASN A 35 -2.44 -7.86 -7.99
N VAL A 36 -3.36 -7.35 -7.21
CA VAL A 36 -3.85 -5.98 -7.30
C VAL A 36 -3.28 -5.18 -6.13
N ARG A 37 -2.98 -3.90 -6.36
CA ARG A 37 -2.55 -2.96 -5.34
C ARG A 37 -3.49 -3.03 -4.10
N PRO A 38 -2.98 -3.28 -2.88
CA PRO A 38 -3.82 -3.48 -1.71
C PRO A 38 -4.48 -2.19 -1.19
N ASP A 39 -3.92 -1.02 -1.50
CA ASP A 39 -4.46 0.30 -1.10
C ASP A 39 -5.76 0.66 -1.83
N GLY A 40 -6.13 -0.12 -2.85
CA GLY A 40 -7.29 0.17 -3.68
C GLY A 40 -7.05 1.24 -4.73
N MET A 41 -8.13 1.69 -5.36
CA MET A 41 -8.09 2.71 -6.41
C MET A 41 -7.67 4.07 -5.84
N PRO A 42 -6.72 4.80 -6.46
CA PRO A 42 -6.35 6.16 -6.07
C PRO A 42 -7.55 7.13 -6.09
N ASP A 43 -7.58 8.09 -5.16
CA ASP A 43 -8.72 8.99 -4.99
C ASP A 43 -8.98 9.90 -6.20
N PHE A 44 -7.93 10.32 -6.90
CA PHE A 44 -8.09 11.10 -8.13
C PHE A 44 -8.80 10.30 -9.24
N LEU A 45 -8.64 8.96 -9.25
CA LEU A 45 -9.38 8.07 -10.15
C LEU A 45 -10.82 7.84 -9.68
N LYS A 46 -11.06 7.70 -8.37
CA LYS A 46 -12.45 7.65 -7.82
C LYS A 46 -13.23 8.91 -8.18
N SER A 47 -12.59 10.07 -8.03
CA SER A 47 -13.17 11.36 -8.43
C SER A 47 -13.52 11.43 -9.91
N SER A 48 -12.70 10.81 -10.77
CA SER A 48 -12.99 10.71 -12.19
C SER A 48 -14.24 9.86 -12.48
N ILE A 49 -14.45 8.75 -11.79
CA ILE A 49 -15.67 7.94 -11.91
C ILE A 49 -16.90 8.76 -11.54
N ILE A 50 -16.88 9.43 -10.39
CA ILE A 50 -18.00 10.23 -9.89
C ILE A 50 -18.37 11.34 -10.90
N LYS A 51 -17.38 12.06 -11.44
CA LYS A 51 -17.59 13.12 -12.43
C LYS A 51 -18.19 12.60 -13.74
N ASN A 52 -17.92 11.35 -14.10
CA ASN A 52 -18.34 10.76 -15.39
C ASN A 52 -19.54 9.82 -15.27
N ILE A 53 -20.18 9.70 -14.10
CA ILE A 53 -21.31 8.77 -13.90
C ILE A 53 -22.48 9.04 -14.87
N ASN A 54 -22.75 10.30 -15.18
CA ASN A 54 -23.82 10.67 -16.12
C ASN A 54 -23.50 10.32 -17.57
N ASN A 55 -22.23 10.02 -17.90
CA ASN A 55 -21.84 9.62 -19.26
C ASN A 55 -22.24 8.17 -19.57
N LEU A 56 -22.68 7.39 -18.58
CA LEU A 56 -23.20 6.03 -18.78
C LEU A 56 -24.42 5.97 -19.71
N ALA A 57 -25.17 7.07 -19.85
CA ALA A 57 -26.30 7.15 -20.76
C ALA A 57 -25.91 7.29 -22.24
N ARG A 58 -24.60 7.35 -22.55
CA ARG A 58 -24.10 7.57 -23.93
C ARG A 58 -23.11 6.46 -24.29
N TYR A 59 -23.15 6.05 -25.56
CA TYR A 59 -22.12 5.18 -26.11
C TYR A 59 -20.77 5.90 -26.11
N PRO A 60 -19.69 5.22 -25.71
CA PRO A 60 -18.33 5.75 -25.87
C PRO A 60 -17.92 5.72 -27.34
N SER A 61 -16.72 6.22 -27.67
CA SER A 61 -16.15 6.08 -29.01
C SER A 61 -15.96 4.59 -29.38
N PRO A 62 -16.27 4.16 -30.62
CA PRO A 62 -16.30 2.74 -30.97
C PRO A 62 -14.99 1.99 -30.75
N HIS A 63 -13.84 2.66 -30.91
CA HIS A 63 -12.52 2.06 -30.81
C HIS A 63 -11.57 2.85 -29.89
N ALA A 64 -12.15 3.59 -28.92
CA ALA A 64 -11.41 4.42 -27.97
C ALA A 64 -10.43 5.41 -28.62
N GLU A 65 -10.85 6.07 -29.72
CA GLU A 65 -10.03 6.94 -30.57
C GLU A 65 -9.34 8.05 -29.76
N GLU A 66 -10.06 8.67 -28.83
CA GLU A 66 -9.51 9.69 -27.95
C GLU A 66 -8.40 9.18 -27.03
N LEU A 67 -8.42 7.89 -26.68
CA LEU A 67 -7.33 7.28 -25.89
C LEU A 67 -6.10 7.01 -26.74
N LYS A 68 -6.29 6.64 -28.02
CA LYS A 68 -5.18 6.45 -28.95
C LYS A 68 -4.40 7.76 -29.16
N GLU A 69 -5.10 8.89 -29.32
CA GLU A 69 -4.48 10.21 -29.44
C GLU A 69 -3.68 10.59 -28.19
N LEU A 70 -4.25 10.38 -27.00
CA LEU A 70 -3.58 10.67 -25.72
C LEU A 70 -2.35 9.76 -25.50
N CYS A 71 -2.50 8.48 -25.82
CA CYS A 71 -1.41 7.50 -25.70
C CYS A 71 -0.27 7.85 -26.66
N ALA A 72 -0.59 8.18 -27.91
CA ALA A 72 0.36 8.63 -28.93
C ALA A 72 1.15 9.87 -28.46
N LYS A 73 0.46 10.86 -27.89
CA LYS A 73 1.09 12.05 -27.33
C LYS A 73 2.02 11.74 -26.15
N ASN A 74 1.66 10.76 -25.32
CA ASN A 74 2.46 10.41 -24.14
C ASN A 74 3.73 9.64 -24.49
N HIS A 75 3.66 8.75 -25.49
CA HIS A 75 4.77 7.88 -25.86
C HIS A 75 5.51 8.36 -27.13
N GLY A 76 5.10 9.45 -27.76
CA GLY A 76 5.73 9.98 -28.98
C GLY A 76 5.57 9.06 -30.21
N LEU A 77 4.45 8.34 -30.29
CA LEU A 77 4.09 7.43 -31.37
C LEU A 77 2.82 7.94 -32.10
N GLU A 78 2.44 7.24 -33.19
CA GLU A 78 1.21 7.57 -33.91
C GLU A 78 -0.02 6.92 -33.25
N PRO A 79 -1.22 7.55 -33.29
CA PRO A 79 -2.45 6.97 -32.74
C PRO A 79 -2.76 5.57 -33.29
N ASP A 80 -2.47 5.32 -34.56
CA ASP A 80 -2.68 4.05 -35.23
C ASP A 80 -1.74 2.92 -34.75
N ASN A 81 -0.73 3.23 -33.93
CA ASN A 81 0.07 2.19 -33.26
C ASN A 81 -0.66 1.53 -32.10
N PHE A 82 -1.74 2.12 -31.57
CA PHE A 82 -2.39 1.69 -30.33
C PHE A 82 -3.73 1.00 -30.58
N VAL A 83 -3.98 -0.06 -29.77
CA VAL A 83 -5.27 -0.74 -29.71
C VAL A 83 -5.66 -0.90 -28.25
N PHE A 84 -6.87 -0.47 -27.88
CA PHE A 84 -7.43 -0.59 -26.53
C PHE A 84 -8.39 -1.77 -26.45
N GLY A 85 -8.41 -2.45 -25.29
CA GLY A 85 -9.24 -3.62 -25.05
C GLY A 85 -9.85 -3.68 -23.66
N ASN A 86 -10.84 -4.53 -23.51
CA ASN A 86 -11.50 -4.88 -22.24
C ASN A 86 -10.56 -5.74 -21.36
N GLY A 87 -9.45 -5.14 -20.93
CA GLY A 87 -8.30 -5.78 -20.30
C GLY A 87 -7.37 -6.44 -21.33
N SER A 88 -6.17 -6.80 -20.89
CA SER A 88 -5.15 -7.43 -21.75
C SER A 88 -5.58 -8.80 -22.30
N ASN A 89 -6.48 -9.52 -21.62
CA ASN A 89 -6.93 -10.84 -22.07
C ASN A 89 -7.68 -10.79 -23.41
N GLU A 90 -8.58 -9.82 -23.59
CA GLU A 90 -9.25 -9.60 -24.87
C GLU A 90 -8.24 -9.27 -25.98
N LEU A 91 -7.22 -8.46 -25.65
CA LEU A 91 -6.16 -8.11 -26.58
C LEU A 91 -5.34 -9.33 -26.99
N PHE A 92 -5.01 -10.26 -26.08
CA PHE A 92 -4.31 -11.50 -26.43
C PHE A 92 -5.10 -12.35 -27.42
N GLN A 93 -6.41 -12.46 -27.24
CA GLN A 93 -7.26 -13.20 -28.20
C GLN A 93 -7.28 -12.53 -29.57
N ALA A 94 -7.45 -11.22 -29.61
CA ALA A 94 -7.48 -10.47 -30.88
C ALA A 94 -6.12 -10.50 -31.62
N LEU A 95 -5.02 -10.29 -30.88
CA LEU A 95 -3.68 -10.33 -31.48
C LEU A 95 -3.31 -11.71 -32.01
N CYS A 96 -3.64 -12.80 -31.29
CA CYS A 96 -3.38 -14.16 -31.75
C CYS A 96 -4.18 -14.47 -33.04
N ALA A 97 -5.43 -14.04 -33.12
CA ALA A 97 -6.24 -14.19 -34.34
C ALA A 97 -5.64 -13.41 -35.53
N ALA A 98 -5.15 -12.18 -35.30
CA ALA A 98 -4.48 -11.38 -36.33
C ALA A 98 -3.12 -12.00 -36.76
N LEU A 99 -2.34 -12.53 -35.83
CA LEU A 99 -1.07 -13.20 -36.11
C LEU A 99 -1.26 -14.51 -36.89
N PHE A 100 -2.36 -15.23 -36.65
CA PHE A 100 -2.71 -16.39 -37.44
C PHE A 100 -2.95 -16.03 -38.93
N GLU A 101 -3.63 -14.88 -39.16
CA GLU A 101 -3.82 -14.37 -40.54
C GLU A 101 -2.50 -13.90 -41.17
N GLU A 102 -1.52 -13.45 -40.38
CA GLU A 102 -0.13 -13.18 -40.81
C GLU A 102 0.69 -14.45 -41.03
N LYS A 103 0.03 -15.63 -41.00
CA LYS A 103 0.60 -16.96 -41.27
C LYS A 103 1.53 -17.51 -40.18
N TYR A 104 1.55 -16.95 -38.97
CA TYR A 104 2.19 -17.60 -37.85
C TYR A 104 1.42 -18.87 -37.47
N ARG A 105 2.14 -19.98 -37.26
CA ARG A 105 1.53 -21.28 -36.90
C ARG A 105 2.10 -21.88 -35.64
N THR A 106 3.25 -21.41 -35.19
CA THR A 106 3.90 -21.83 -33.95
C THR A 106 4.40 -20.64 -33.18
N ALA A 107 4.14 -20.63 -31.87
CA ALA A 107 4.61 -19.66 -30.92
C ALA A 107 5.41 -20.33 -29.80
N TYR A 108 6.43 -19.65 -29.31
CA TYR A 108 7.32 -20.10 -28.25
C TYR A 108 7.14 -19.21 -27.03
N ILE A 109 6.81 -19.79 -25.87
CA ILE A 109 6.50 -19.10 -24.63
C ILE A 109 7.62 -19.35 -23.62
N ALA A 110 8.14 -18.30 -22.99
CA ALA A 110 9.00 -18.43 -21.83
C ALA A 110 8.13 -18.81 -20.62
N GLU A 111 8.26 -20.06 -20.18
CA GLU A 111 7.46 -20.65 -19.10
C GLU A 111 8.22 -20.61 -17.75
N PRO A 112 7.55 -20.63 -16.59
CA PRO A 112 6.09 -20.65 -16.42
C PRO A 112 5.48 -19.28 -16.75
N ALA A 113 4.34 -19.26 -17.44
CA ALA A 113 3.72 -18.06 -17.96
C ALA A 113 2.21 -17.97 -17.69
N PHE A 114 1.63 -16.82 -17.93
CA PHE A 114 0.20 -16.61 -17.84
C PHE A 114 -0.56 -17.53 -18.82
N SER A 115 -1.48 -18.33 -18.31
CA SER A 115 -2.17 -19.40 -19.06
C SER A 115 -2.93 -18.90 -20.30
N GLU A 116 -3.36 -17.63 -20.27
CA GLU A 116 -4.13 -17.03 -21.36
C GLU A 116 -3.33 -16.86 -22.66
N TYR A 117 -1.98 -16.84 -22.61
CA TYR A 117 -1.18 -16.83 -23.83
C TYR A 117 -1.42 -18.13 -24.60
N ARG A 118 -1.25 -19.27 -23.93
CA ARG A 118 -1.43 -20.59 -24.53
C ARG A 118 -2.87 -20.78 -24.99
N PHE A 119 -3.84 -20.44 -24.14
CA PHE A 119 -5.25 -20.50 -24.48
C PHE A 119 -5.60 -19.67 -25.71
N SER A 120 -5.12 -18.43 -25.79
CA SER A 120 -5.38 -17.53 -26.93
C SER A 120 -4.72 -18.01 -28.23
N LEU A 121 -3.52 -18.56 -28.14
CA LEU A 121 -2.78 -19.15 -29.27
C LEU A 121 -3.52 -20.38 -29.83
N GLU A 122 -3.85 -21.33 -28.97
CA GLU A 122 -4.55 -22.57 -29.34
C GLU A 122 -5.95 -22.27 -29.92
N LYS A 123 -6.69 -21.34 -29.31
CA LYS A 123 -7.98 -20.87 -29.84
C LYS A 123 -7.85 -20.27 -31.24
N ALA A 124 -6.75 -19.58 -31.51
CA ALA A 124 -6.47 -19.02 -32.85
C ALA A 124 -5.92 -20.05 -33.86
N GLY A 125 -5.62 -21.28 -33.44
CA GLY A 125 -4.99 -22.33 -34.28
C GLY A 125 -3.47 -22.21 -34.40
N ILE A 126 -2.82 -21.56 -33.43
CA ILE A 126 -1.35 -21.44 -33.35
C ILE A 126 -0.86 -22.44 -32.30
N GLU A 127 0.05 -23.32 -32.68
CA GLU A 127 0.68 -24.27 -31.76
C GLU A 127 1.57 -23.54 -30.75
N ALA A 128 1.34 -23.79 -29.45
CA ALA A 128 2.11 -23.17 -28.38
C ALA A 128 3.18 -24.14 -27.86
N LYS A 129 4.45 -23.78 -28.01
CA LYS A 129 5.63 -24.52 -27.53
C LYS A 129 6.31 -23.77 -26.39
N THR A 130 7.02 -24.50 -25.55
CA THR A 130 7.88 -23.90 -24.53
C THR A 130 9.18 -23.43 -25.17
N LEU A 131 9.55 -22.16 -24.93
CA LEU A 131 10.85 -21.62 -25.30
C LEU A 131 11.91 -22.11 -24.31
N ILE A 132 11.69 -21.79 -23.02
CA ILE A 132 12.60 -22.08 -21.92
C ILE A 132 11.80 -22.01 -20.61
N PHE A 133 12.25 -22.75 -19.59
CA PHE A 133 11.74 -22.59 -18.22
C PHE A 133 12.62 -21.61 -17.45
N CYS A 134 12.03 -20.46 -17.05
CA CYS A 134 12.70 -19.39 -16.32
C CYS A 134 12.03 -19.17 -14.96
N LEU A 135 12.70 -19.57 -13.90
CA LEU A 135 12.37 -19.11 -12.55
C LEU A 135 13.33 -17.97 -12.18
N SER A 136 12.85 -17.06 -11.34
CA SER A 136 13.69 -16.03 -10.75
C SER A 136 14.81 -16.63 -9.90
N PRO A 137 15.91 -15.89 -9.66
CA PRO A 137 16.95 -16.27 -8.72
C PRO A 137 16.38 -16.69 -7.37
N GLN A 138 16.92 -17.75 -6.79
CA GLN A 138 16.56 -18.19 -5.45
C GLN A 138 17.24 -17.30 -4.41
N ILE A 139 16.48 -16.91 -3.37
CA ILE A 139 16.98 -16.13 -2.25
C ILE A 139 17.28 -17.08 -1.11
N CYS A 140 18.50 -17.12 -0.60
CA CYS A 140 18.82 -17.84 0.62
C CYS A 140 18.31 -17.05 1.86
N ALA A 141 18.03 -17.77 2.95
CA ALA A 141 17.43 -17.19 4.17
C ALA A 141 18.27 -16.02 4.73
N GLU A 142 19.61 -16.12 4.70
CA GLU A 142 20.53 -15.07 5.16
C GLU A 142 20.39 -13.76 4.35
N HIS A 143 20.09 -13.85 3.07
CA HIS A 143 19.87 -12.67 2.20
C HIS A 143 18.44 -12.14 2.29
N ALA A 144 17.48 -12.92 2.78
CA ALA A 144 16.08 -12.48 2.88
C ALA A 144 15.85 -11.50 4.05
N GLU A 145 16.69 -11.51 5.09
CA GLU A 145 16.62 -10.54 6.20
C GLU A 145 17.05 -9.12 5.76
N HIS A 146 18.00 -9.04 4.80
CA HIS A 146 18.51 -7.80 4.24
C HIS A 146 18.40 -7.82 2.71
N PHE A 147 17.21 -8.20 2.22
CA PHE A 147 17.01 -8.39 0.79
C PHE A 147 17.27 -7.11 0.01
N ASP A 148 18.31 -7.13 -0.81
CA ASP A 148 18.67 -6.05 -1.73
C ASP A 148 18.81 -6.61 -3.15
N PHE A 149 18.08 -6.00 -4.09
CA PHE A 149 18.23 -6.31 -5.52
C PHE A 149 19.61 -5.96 -6.09
N SER A 150 20.42 -5.17 -5.39
CA SER A 150 21.81 -4.87 -5.76
C SER A 150 22.80 -5.99 -5.40
N ASN A 151 22.33 -7.04 -4.70
CA ASN A 151 23.17 -8.20 -4.36
C ASN A 151 23.75 -8.83 -5.63
N ASP A 152 25.07 -8.93 -5.68
CA ASP A 152 25.82 -9.39 -6.86
C ASP A 152 25.35 -10.78 -7.33
N THR A 153 25.11 -11.71 -6.40
CA THR A 153 24.62 -13.06 -6.72
C THR A 153 23.28 -13.02 -7.46
N ILE A 154 22.33 -12.20 -7.00
CA ILE A 154 21.01 -12.07 -7.65
C ILE A 154 21.17 -11.46 -9.04
N GLN A 155 22.05 -10.47 -9.19
CA GLN A 155 22.32 -9.84 -10.49
C GLN A 155 23.02 -10.79 -11.45
N GLU A 156 23.98 -11.56 -10.99
CA GLU A 156 24.66 -12.57 -11.82
C GLU A 156 23.70 -13.66 -12.31
N GLU A 157 22.86 -14.20 -11.42
CA GLU A 157 21.83 -15.18 -11.82
C GLU A 157 20.80 -14.57 -12.76
N GLN A 158 20.39 -13.31 -12.55
CA GLN A 158 19.50 -12.58 -13.47
C GLN A 158 20.13 -12.43 -14.86
N HIS A 159 21.41 -12.10 -14.93
CA HIS A 159 22.18 -12.04 -16.18
C HIS A 159 22.25 -13.39 -16.87
N GLU A 160 22.54 -14.45 -16.12
CA GLU A 160 22.66 -15.80 -16.64
C GLU A 160 21.34 -16.31 -17.22
N ILE A 161 20.21 -16.09 -16.52
CA ILE A 161 18.88 -16.46 -17.04
C ILE A 161 18.56 -15.66 -18.30
N SER A 162 18.88 -14.37 -18.33
CA SER A 162 18.69 -13.52 -19.52
C SER A 162 19.52 -14.01 -20.70
N ARG A 163 20.77 -14.46 -20.46
CA ARG A 163 21.65 -15.06 -21.47
C ARG A 163 21.09 -16.39 -21.98
N LYS A 164 20.61 -17.25 -21.10
CA LYS A 164 19.94 -18.52 -21.49
C LYS A 164 18.71 -18.25 -22.35
N THR A 165 17.93 -17.24 -22.05
CA THR A 165 16.77 -16.82 -22.84
C THR A 165 17.18 -16.37 -24.24
N ASP A 166 18.22 -15.51 -24.36
CA ASP A 166 18.79 -15.08 -25.66
C ASP A 166 19.26 -16.26 -26.49
N ASN A 167 19.97 -17.21 -25.88
CA ASN A 167 20.45 -18.42 -26.54
C ASN A 167 19.28 -19.32 -27.03
N ALA A 168 18.24 -19.47 -26.21
CA ALA A 168 17.07 -20.23 -26.61
C ALA A 168 16.33 -19.59 -27.79
N ILE A 169 16.22 -18.25 -27.81
CA ILE A 169 15.66 -17.50 -28.95
C ILE A 169 16.53 -17.65 -30.19
N SER A 170 17.87 -17.63 -30.05
CA SER A 170 18.81 -17.82 -31.14
C SER A 170 18.65 -19.18 -31.85
N ALA A 171 18.26 -20.21 -31.09
CA ALA A 171 18.05 -21.56 -31.60
C ALA A 171 16.72 -21.78 -32.35
N LEU A 172 15.79 -20.81 -32.28
CA LEU A 172 14.49 -20.94 -32.95
C LEU A 172 14.62 -20.83 -34.48
N PRO A 173 13.67 -21.39 -35.22
CA PRO A 173 13.53 -21.14 -36.66
C PRO A 173 13.30 -19.66 -36.97
N ALA A 174 13.69 -19.17 -38.11
CA ALA A 174 13.33 -17.84 -38.61
C ALA A 174 11.80 -17.66 -38.62
N ASN A 175 11.31 -16.43 -38.45
CA ASN A 175 9.90 -16.10 -38.37
C ASN A 175 9.16 -16.77 -37.21
N SER A 176 9.86 -17.18 -36.16
CA SER A 176 9.21 -17.66 -34.93
C SER A 176 8.52 -16.53 -34.18
N LEU A 177 7.39 -16.85 -33.55
CA LEU A 177 6.67 -15.96 -32.64
C LEU A 177 7.10 -16.25 -31.21
N VAL A 178 7.51 -15.23 -30.44
CA VAL A 178 8.06 -15.37 -29.09
C VAL A 178 7.21 -14.56 -28.12
N PHE A 179 6.69 -15.21 -27.07
CA PHE A 179 5.95 -14.58 -25.98
C PHE A 179 6.82 -14.46 -24.73
N LEU A 180 6.97 -13.24 -24.23
CA LEU A 180 7.72 -12.92 -23.03
C LEU A 180 6.85 -12.04 -22.11
N ALA A 181 6.77 -12.37 -20.82
CA ALA A 181 6.24 -11.49 -19.80
C ALA A 181 7.40 -10.81 -19.06
N ASN A 182 7.34 -9.50 -18.85
CA ASN A 182 8.40 -8.73 -18.20
C ASN A 182 7.82 -7.62 -17.29
N PRO A 183 7.77 -7.83 -15.96
CA PRO A 183 8.11 -9.05 -15.20
C PRO A 183 7.21 -10.26 -15.47
N ALA A 184 7.78 -11.45 -15.36
CA ALA A 184 7.11 -12.70 -15.64
C ALA A 184 6.13 -13.11 -14.50
N ASN A 185 4.96 -13.62 -14.84
CA ASN A 185 3.99 -14.18 -13.92
C ASN A 185 3.91 -15.72 -14.12
N PRO A 186 4.19 -16.53 -13.08
CA PRO A 186 4.19 -16.23 -11.65
C PRO A 186 5.58 -15.96 -11.02
N SER A 187 6.67 -16.05 -11.78
CA SER A 187 8.03 -16.05 -11.22
C SER A 187 8.47 -14.68 -10.69
N GLY A 188 7.92 -13.57 -11.22
CA GLY A 188 8.40 -12.22 -10.92
C GLY A 188 9.72 -11.86 -11.60
N PHE A 189 10.28 -12.72 -12.45
CA PHE A 189 11.54 -12.52 -13.14
C PHE A 189 11.48 -11.32 -14.11
N LEU A 190 12.56 -10.54 -14.13
CA LEU A 190 12.71 -9.37 -14.98
C LEU A 190 13.96 -9.48 -15.85
N ILE A 191 13.83 -9.29 -17.14
CA ILE A 191 14.94 -8.97 -18.04
C ILE A 191 15.09 -7.46 -18.10
N LYS A 192 16.27 -6.92 -17.78
CA LYS A 192 16.52 -5.48 -17.84
C LYS A 192 16.30 -4.94 -19.26
N ASN A 193 15.75 -3.74 -19.37
CA ASN A 193 15.37 -3.13 -20.65
C ASN A 193 16.52 -3.07 -21.66
N ASN A 194 17.72 -2.71 -21.23
CA ASN A 194 18.91 -2.66 -22.10
C ASN A 194 19.22 -4.04 -22.74
N LYS A 195 19.08 -5.13 -21.97
CA LYS A 195 19.29 -6.49 -22.48
C LYS A 195 18.15 -6.94 -23.39
N LEU A 196 16.91 -6.62 -23.01
CA LEU A 196 15.73 -6.95 -23.81
C LEU A 196 15.76 -6.26 -25.17
N MET A 197 16.15 -4.98 -25.23
CA MET A 197 16.38 -4.24 -26.48
C MET A 197 17.45 -4.89 -27.36
N GLN A 198 18.56 -5.33 -26.75
CA GLN A 198 19.62 -6.05 -27.49
C GLN A 198 19.08 -7.35 -28.09
N ILE A 199 18.29 -8.11 -27.35
CA ILE A 199 17.66 -9.36 -27.81
C ILE A 199 16.75 -9.07 -29.01
N ILE A 200 15.82 -8.11 -28.89
CA ILE A 200 14.88 -7.75 -29.96
C ILE A 200 15.61 -7.25 -31.21
N ALA A 201 16.61 -6.39 -31.05
CA ALA A 201 17.39 -5.83 -32.16
C ALA A 201 18.28 -6.88 -32.86
N LYS A 202 18.80 -7.87 -32.11
CA LYS A 202 19.62 -8.98 -32.64
C LYS A 202 18.76 -9.94 -33.48
N HIS A 203 17.53 -10.22 -33.05
CA HIS A 203 16.65 -11.22 -33.65
C HIS A 203 15.54 -10.59 -34.49
N LYS A 204 15.90 -9.79 -35.49
CA LYS A 204 14.93 -9.08 -36.36
C LYS A 204 14.02 -10.00 -37.18
N ASP A 205 14.44 -11.25 -37.37
CA ASP A 205 13.70 -12.30 -38.04
C ASP A 205 12.79 -13.12 -37.07
N ARG A 206 12.67 -12.71 -35.83
CA ARG A 206 11.72 -13.23 -34.82
C ARG A 206 10.70 -12.15 -34.51
N PHE A 207 9.49 -12.55 -34.16
CA PHE A 207 8.43 -11.63 -33.75
C PHE A 207 8.15 -11.75 -32.26
N PHE A 208 8.18 -10.64 -31.54
CA PHE A 208 8.07 -10.59 -30.09
C PHE A 208 6.71 -10.06 -29.65
N VAL A 209 6.07 -10.76 -28.70
CA VAL A 209 4.94 -10.27 -27.91
C VAL A 209 5.42 -10.13 -26.47
N LEU A 210 5.54 -8.89 -26.00
CA LEU A 210 6.01 -8.53 -24.68
C LEU A 210 4.83 -8.11 -23.81
N ASP A 211 4.58 -8.83 -22.71
CA ASP A 211 3.57 -8.46 -21.71
C ASP A 211 4.22 -7.71 -20.54
N GLU A 212 3.86 -6.45 -20.41
CA GLU A 212 4.34 -5.55 -19.35
C GLU A 212 3.26 -5.27 -18.28
N ALA A 213 2.42 -6.26 -17.94
CA ALA A 213 1.32 -6.06 -16.96
C ALA A 213 1.79 -5.67 -15.55
N PHE A 214 3.08 -5.85 -15.21
CA PHE A 214 3.67 -5.56 -13.90
C PHE A 214 4.88 -4.64 -13.95
N ILE A 215 5.17 -4.02 -15.08
CA ILE A 215 6.40 -3.24 -15.29
C ILE A 215 6.50 -2.05 -14.31
N GLU A 216 5.39 -1.43 -13.94
CA GLU A 216 5.37 -0.31 -13.00
C GLU A 216 5.96 -0.66 -11.63
N TYR A 217 5.95 -1.94 -11.22
CA TYR A 217 6.52 -2.40 -9.95
C TYR A 217 8.01 -2.72 -10.00
N SER A 218 8.59 -2.80 -11.20
CA SER A 218 9.92 -3.41 -11.42
C SER A 218 11.10 -2.48 -11.16
N GLY A 219 10.88 -1.18 -11.09
CA GLY A 219 11.94 -0.16 -11.12
C GLY A 219 12.39 0.22 -12.52
N GLU A 220 12.10 -0.59 -13.55
CA GLU A 220 12.30 -0.23 -14.96
C GLU A 220 11.10 0.56 -15.48
N GLU A 221 11.30 1.37 -16.50
CA GLU A 221 10.23 2.00 -17.26
C GLU A 221 9.67 1.04 -18.31
N SER A 222 8.50 1.34 -18.85
CA SER A 222 7.98 0.58 -19.99
C SER A 222 8.94 0.66 -21.16
N LEU A 223 9.16 -0.47 -21.84
CA LEU A 223 9.97 -0.47 -23.07
C LEU A 223 9.34 0.45 -24.15
N LEU A 224 8.03 0.65 -24.07
CA LEU A 224 7.30 1.58 -24.94
C LEU A 224 7.86 3.01 -24.87
N ASP A 225 8.29 3.47 -23.68
CA ASP A 225 8.82 4.81 -23.45
C ASP A 225 10.20 5.02 -24.09
N THR A 226 10.92 3.94 -24.39
CA THR A 226 12.22 4.01 -25.07
C THR A 226 12.10 4.35 -26.55
N PHE A 227 10.90 4.19 -27.13
CA PHE A 227 10.62 4.46 -28.55
C PHE A 227 10.06 5.85 -28.83
N SER A 228 9.91 6.70 -27.82
CA SER A 228 9.30 8.03 -27.94
C SER A 228 9.91 8.94 -29.04
N LYS A 229 11.11 8.65 -29.53
CA LYS A 229 11.83 9.38 -30.59
C LYS A 229 12.28 8.48 -31.75
N GLN A 230 11.86 7.23 -31.80
CA GLN A 230 12.29 6.23 -32.77
C GLN A 230 11.07 5.61 -33.45
N THR A 231 11.29 5.06 -34.66
CA THR A 231 10.27 4.24 -35.32
C THR A 231 10.08 2.96 -34.51
N PHE A 232 8.84 2.62 -34.21
CA PHE A 232 8.49 1.43 -33.46
C PHE A 232 8.98 0.17 -34.20
N PRO A 233 9.66 -0.80 -33.51
CA PRO A 233 10.21 -1.99 -34.16
C PRO A 233 9.10 -2.82 -34.83
N PRO A 234 9.23 -3.17 -36.12
CA PRO A 234 8.19 -3.88 -36.84
C PRO A 234 7.92 -5.30 -36.33
N ASN A 235 8.85 -5.85 -35.56
CA ASN A 235 8.83 -7.22 -35.01
C ASN A 235 8.43 -7.24 -33.51
N LEU A 236 7.78 -6.21 -32.98
CA LEU A 236 7.43 -6.09 -31.57
C LEU A 236 5.97 -5.70 -31.36
N ILE A 237 5.32 -6.37 -30.42
CA ILE A 237 4.07 -5.92 -29.78
C ILE A 237 4.37 -5.77 -28.29
N ILE A 238 3.94 -4.66 -27.69
CA ILE A 238 3.97 -4.46 -26.24
C ILE A 238 2.52 -4.41 -25.74
N VAL A 239 2.19 -5.27 -24.77
CA VAL A 239 0.85 -5.31 -24.14
C VAL A 239 0.96 -4.73 -22.74
N ARG A 240 0.07 -3.79 -22.41
CA ARG A 240 0.00 -3.09 -21.13
C ARG A 240 -1.34 -3.37 -20.44
N SER A 241 -1.29 -3.56 -19.13
CA SER A 241 -2.47 -3.75 -18.28
C SER A 241 -2.53 -2.67 -17.21
N LEU A 242 -3.55 -1.82 -17.24
CA LEU A 242 -3.77 -0.79 -16.22
C LEU A 242 -4.53 -1.30 -14.99
N THR A 243 -4.83 -2.60 -14.95
CA THR A 243 -5.72 -3.18 -13.92
C THR A 243 -5.03 -3.46 -12.58
N LYS A 244 -3.72 -3.71 -12.56
CA LYS A 244 -2.99 -4.18 -11.38
C LYS A 244 -2.47 -3.03 -10.54
N PHE A 245 -1.70 -2.15 -11.16
CA PHE A 245 -1.04 -1.04 -10.49
C PHE A 245 -2.02 0.01 -9.96
N TYR A 246 -3.09 0.30 -10.69
CA TYR A 246 -4.09 1.30 -10.33
C TYR A 246 -5.34 0.72 -9.65
N ALA A 247 -5.34 -0.56 -9.28
CA ALA A 247 -6.49 -1.26 -8.67
C ALA A 247 -7.78 -1.16 -9.50
N LEU A 248 -7.67 -1.35 -10.80
CA LEU A 248 -8.77 -1.24 -11.76
C LEU A 248 -9.23 -2.62 -12.30
N ALA A 249 -9.07 -3.69 -11.52
CA ALA A 249 -9.37 -5.05 -11.98
C ALA A 249 -10.79 -5.22 -12.51
N GLY A 250 -11.79 -4.63 -11.83
CA GLY A 250 -13.21 -4.65 -12.25
C GLY A 250 -13.55 -3.74 -13.43
N ILE A 251 -12.70 -2.77 -13.74
CA ILE A 251 -12.88 -1.82 -14.86
C ILE A 251 -12.52 -2.43 -16.21
N ARG A 252 -11.59 -3.39 -16.20
CA ARG A 252 -11.16 -4.11 -17.41
C ARG A 252 -10.53 -3.18 -18.46
N LEU A 253 -9.33 -2.67 -18.20
CA LEU A 253 -8.64 -1.74 -19.08
C LEU A 253 -7.24 -2.21 -19.41
N GLY A 254 -6.91 -2.30 -20.69
CA GLY A 254 -5.59 -2.58 -21.22
C GLY A 254 -5.41 -1.99 -22.61
N TYR A 255 -4.16 -1.92 -23.07
CA TYR A 255 -3.84 -1.51 -24.43
C TYR A 255 -2.61 -2.26 -24.93
N LEU A 256 -2.44 -2.28 -26.24
CA LEU A 256 -1.20 -2.72 -26.86
C LEU A 256 -0.68 -1.65 -27.84
N ALA A 257 0.62 -1.73 -28.09
CA ALA A 257 1.29 -0.95 -29.13
C ALA A 257 2.05 -1.88 -30.07
N CYS A 258 1.92 -1.63 -31.37
CA CYS A 258 2.67 -2.31 -32.43
C CYS A 258 2.73 -1.46 -33.70
N ASN A 259 3.31 -1.97 -34.79
CA ASN A 259 3.26 -1.27 -36.07
C ASN A 259 1.80 -1.08 -36.56
N GLU A 260 1.53 0.03 -37.24
CA GLU A 260 0.17 0.46 -37.61
C GLU A 260 -0.60 -0.60 -38.42
N LYS A 261 0.07 -1.26 -39.37
CA LYS A 261 -0.57 -2.29 -40.21
C LYS A 261 -1.14 -3.43 -39.37
N LEU A 262 -0.35 -3.90 -38.41
CA LEU A 262 -0.78 -4.98 -37.51
C LEU A 262 -1.83 -4.47 -36.51
N ALA A 263 -1.68 -3.25 -35.99
CA ALA A 263 -2.66 -2.65 -35.08
C ALA A 263 -4.06 -2.55 -35.72
N ARG A 264 -4.15 -2.14 -36.98
CA ARG A 264 -5.42 -2.14 -37.74
C ARG A 264 -6.03 -3.53 -37.88
N LYS A 265 -5.20 -4.56 -38.11
CA LYS A 265 -5.69 -5.95 -38.16
C LYS A 265 -6.21 -6.43 -36.81
N ILE A 266 -5.47 -6.15 -35.74
CA ILE A 266 -5.90 -6.50 -34.37
C ILE A 266 -7.19 -5.78 -34.03
N GLN A 267 -7.30 -4.47 -34.34
CA GLN A 267 -8.52 -3.70 -34.12
C GLN A 267 -9.72 -4.31 -34.84
N GLY A 268 -9.52 -4.81 -36.06
CA GLY A 268 -10.57 -5.49 -36.84
C GLY A 268 -11.08 -6.81 -36.24
N LYS A 269 -10.40 -7.37 -35.22
CA LYS A 269 -10.82 -8.57 -34.47
C LYS A 269 -11.60 -8.23 -33.20
N LEU A 270 -11.67 -6.96 -32.83
CA LEU A 270 -12.36 -6.50 -31.64
C LEU A 270 -13.74 -5.97 -32.02
N PRO A 271 -14.77 -6.21 -31.19
CA PRO A 271 -16.07 -5.59 -31.40
C PRO A 271 -15.98 -4.07 -31.18
N ALA A 272 -16.90 -3.34 -31.81
CA ALA A 272 -17.10 -1.92 -31.50
C ALA A 272 -17.55 -1.76 -30.04
N TRP A 273 -17.16 -0.67 -29.40
CA TRP A 273 -17.50 -0.34 -27.99
C TRP A 273 -17.00 -1.35 -26.95
N ASN A 274 -15.93 -2.06 -27.25
CA ASN A 274 -15.33 -3.03 -26.34
C ASN A 274 -14.75 -2.40 -25.06
N VAL A 275 -14.43 -1.10 -25.06
CA VAL A 275 -13.96 -0.34 -23.89
C VAL A 275 -15.09 0.49 -23.30
N ASN A 276 -15.45 0.24 -22.06
CA ASN A 276 -16.57 0.91 -21.41
C ASN A 276 -16.26 2.38 -21.03
N SER A 277 -17.31 3.17 -20.80
CA SER A 277 -17.21 4.61 -20.54
C SER A 277 -16.35 4.95 -19.32
N PHE A 278 -16.38 4.16 -18.24
CA PHE A 278 -15.53 4.38 -17.08
C PHE A 278 -14.07 4.07 -17.38
N ALA A 279 -13.79 3.00 -18.12
CA ALA A 279 -12.44 2.67 -18.54
C ALA A 279 -11.83 3.82 -19.37
N ILE A 280 -12.61 4.40 -20.29
CA ILE A 280 -12.19 5.57 -21.06
C ILE A 280 -11.93 6.78 -20.15
N ALA A 281 -12.85 7.11 -19.25
CA ALA A 281 -12.69 8.26 -18.34
C ALA A 281 -11.45 8.13 -17.44
N LEU A 282 -11.20 6.93 -16.93
CA LEU A 282 -10.03 6.62 -16.08
C LEU A 282 -8.73 6.67 -16.88
N ALA A 283 -8.69 6.09 -18.08
CA ALA A 283 -7.53 6.19 -18.96
C ALA A 283 -7.21 7.65 -19.34
N LYS A 284 -8.22 8.45 -19.67
CA LYS A 284 -8.03 9.89 -19.90
C LYS A 284 -7.39 10.57 -18.70
N THR A 285 -7.87 10.28 -17.50
CA THR A 285 -7.30 10.83 -16.26
C THR A 285 -5.83 10.42 -16.09
N LEU A 286 -5.50 9.13 -16.29
CA LEU A 286 -4.14 8.62 -16.21
C LEU A 286 -3.21 9.26 -17.25
N PHE A 287 -3.69 9.51 -18.47
CA PHE A 287 -2.84 10.08 -19.51
C PHE A 287 -2.72 11.62 -19.46
N THR A 288 -3.62 12.31 -18.76
CA THR A 288 -3.64 13.78 -18.70
C THR A 288 -3.15 14.39 -17.40
N GLN A 289 -3.37 13.73 -16.26
CA GLN A 289 -2.98 14.25 -14.93
C GLN A 289 -1.59 13.73 -14.51
N LYS A 290 -0.57 14.06 -15.32
CA LYS A 290 0.79 13.49 -15.19
C LYS A 290 1.41 13.66 -13.82
N GLU A 291 1.29 14.82 -13.19
CA GLU A 291 1.88 15.09 -11.88
C GLU A 291 1.28 14.21 -10.79
N GLN A 292 -0.06 14.07 -10.75
CA GLN A 292 -0.75 13.23 -9.80
C GLN A 292 -0.43 11.74 -10.01
N VAL A 293 -0.39 11.31 -11.27
CA VAL A 293 -0.05 9.94 -11.65
C VAL A 293 1.40 9.61 -11.25
N GLN A 294 2.34 10.53 -11.48
CA GLN A 294 3.73 10.36 -11.12
C GLN A 294 3.91 10.28 -9.59
N ALA A 295 3.28 11.17 -8.83
CA ALA A 295 3.32 11.16 -7.37
C ALA A 295 2.74 9.85 -6.80
N ASP A 296 1.54 9.44 -7.26
CA ASP A 296 0.94 8.16 -6.85
C ASP A 296 1.81 6.96 -7.23
N SER A 297 2.42 6.99 -8.42
CA SER A 297 3.30 5.93 -8.89
C SER A 297 4.54 5.79 -8.03
N GLN A 298 5.22 6.88 -7.70
CA GLN A 298 6.40 6.87 -6.82
C GLN A 298 6.06 6.33 -5.44
N LYS A 299 4.98 6.83 -4.83
CA LYS A 299 4.48 6.35 -3.55
C LYS A 299 4.15 4.85 -3.58
N THR A 300 3.45 4.40 -4.61
CA THR A 300 3.07 2.98 -4.75
C THR A 300 4.27 2.07 -4.91
N LYS A 301 5.27 2.48 -5.70
CA LYS A 301 6.53 1.73 -5.88
C LYS A 301 7.27 1.58 -4.56
N GLN A 302 7.42 2.68 -3.81
CA GLN A 302 8.09 2.68 -2.51
C GLN A 302 7.35 1.80 -1.50
N GLN A 303 6.05 1.95 -1.35
CA GLN A 303 5.23 1.13 -0.46
C GLN A 303 5.26 -0.36 -0.83
N ASN A 304 5.20 -0.68 -2.13
CA ASN A 304 5.31 -2.06 -2.58
C ASN A 304 6.69 -2.66 -2.24
N PHE A 305 7.75 -1.88 -2.39
CA PHE A 305 9.10 -2.32 -2.05
C PHE A 305 9.22 -2.64 -0.55
N GLU A 306 8.82 -1.70 0.33
CA GLU A 306 8.85 -1.87 1.79
C GLU A 306 8.02 -3.09 2.25
N ARG A 307 6.79 -3.21 1.75
CA ARG A 307 5.90 -4.33 2.06
C ARG A 307 6.43 -5.66 1.54
N LYS A 308 7.09 -5.65 0.39
CA LYS A 308 7.71 -6.84 -0.18
C LYS A 308 8.87 -7.33 0.67
N LEU A 309 9.72 -6.41 1.19
CA LEU A 309 10.76 -6.73 2.16
C LEU A 309 10.18 -7.37 3.42
N ASP A 310 9.13 -6.79 4.00
CA ASP A 310 8.43 -7.35 5.16
C ASP A 310 7.94 -8.78 4.90
N LEU A 311 7.36 -9.04 3.72
CA LEU A 311 6.90 -10.39 3.38
C LEU A 311 8.07 -11.37 3.20
N TYR A 312 9.18 -10.95 2.58
CA TYR A 312 10.39 -11.78 2.47
C TYR A 312 10.96 -12.13 3.85
N GLN A 313 11.12 -11.14 4.73
CA GLN A 313 11.63 -11.34 6.08
C GLN A 313 10.79 -12.33 6.90
N LYS A 314 9.46 -12.24 6.77
CA LYS A 314 8.55 -13.14 7.48
C LYS A 314 8.54 -14.56 6.89
N LEU A 315 8.54 -14.69 5.58
CA LEU A 315 8.59 -16.01 4.93
C LEU A 315 9.91 -16.72 5.17
N SER A 316 11.05 -16.00 5.24
CA SER A 316 12.38 -16.60 5.49
C SER A 316 12.51 -17.22 6.87
N GLN A 317 11.70 -16.80 7.85
CA GLN A 317 11.68 -17.39 9.20
C GLN A 317 10.99 -18.77 9.25
N ILE A 318 10.34 -19.19 8.16
CA ILE A 318 9.61 -20.46 8.12
C ILE A 318 10.49 -21.53 7.47
N ASN A 319 10.88 -22.53 8.26
CA ASN A 319 11.69 -23.65 7.77
C ASN A 319 10.91 -24.45 6.70
N GLY A 320 11.62 -24.83 5.63
CA GLY A 320 11.06 -25.63 4.56
C GLY A 320 10.41 -24.81 3.43
N ILE A 321 10.67 -23.51 3.37
CA ILE A 321 10.28 -22.61 2.28
C ILE A 321 11.51 -22.19 1.48
N LYS A 322 11.40 -22.24 0.14
CA LYS A 322 12.33 -21.61 -0.80
C LYS A 322 11.70 -20.37 -1.39
N LEU A 323 12.42 -19.26 -1.36
CA LEU A 323 11.98 -17.96 -1.87
C LEU A 323 12.65 -17.62 -3.19
N TYR A 324 11.94 -16.92 -4.07
CA TYR A 324 12.45 -16.46 -5.36
C TYR A 324 12.36 -14.94 -5.46
N ALA A 325 13.39 -14.30 -6.05
CA ALA A 325 13.43 -12.86 -6.27
C ALA A 325 12.26 -12.40 -7.16
N SER A 326 11.62 -11.29 -6.83
CA SER A 326 10.49 -10.78 -7.61
C SER A 326 10.57 -9.28 -7.83
N TRP A 327 10.49 -8.88 -9.10
CA TRP A 327 10.39 -7.48 -9.55
C TRP A 327 8.93 -7.02 -9.74
N ALA A 328 7.96 -7.79 -9.21
CA ALA A 328 6.53 -7.48 -9.25
C ALA A 328 5.96 -7.21 -7.84
N ASN A 329 4.64 -7.16 -7.73
CA ASN A 329 3.92 -7.02 -6.45
C ASN A 329 3.46 -8.37 -5.86
N TYR A 330 4.24 -9.39 -6.04
CA TYR A 330 4.03 -10.74 -5.48
C TYR A 330 5.36 -11.45 -5.29
N ILE A 331 5.34 -12.51 -4.50
CA ILE A 331 6.47 -13.41 -4.28
C ILE A 331 6.07 -14.81 -4.70
N LEU A 332 6.92 -15.47 -5.50
CA LEU A 332 6.87 -16.91 -5.71
C LEU A 332 7.67 -17.60 -4.61
N PHE A 333 7.12 -18.65 -4.04
CA PHE A 333 7.82 -19.52 -3.10
C PHE A 333 7.45 -20.99 -3.36
N SER A 334 8.32 -21.90 -2.92
CA SER A 334 8.03 -23.34 -2.98
C SER A 334 8.25 -24.01 -1.62
N LEU A 335 7.52 -25.09 -1.37
CA LEU A 335 7.73 -25.92 -0.19
C LEU A 335 8.75 -27.01 -0.51
N GLU A 336 9.71 -27.24 0.40
CA GLU A 336 10.69 -28.32 0.28
C GLU A 336 10.08 -29.70 0.50
N ARG A 337 9.03 -29.75 1.30
CA ARG A 337 8.28 -30.98 1.58
C ARG A 337 6.96 -30.98 0.84
N ASN A 338 6.54 -32.17 0.39
CA ASN A 338 5.22 -32.32 -0.17
C ASN A 338 4.15 -32.16 0.92
N CYS A 339 3.26 -31.19 0.76
CA CYS A 339 2.12 -30.94 1.62
C CYS A 339 0.84 -30.92 0.78
N PRO A 340 0.22 -32.07 0.50
CA PRO A 340 -0.84 -32.21 -0.52
C PRO A 340 -2.06 -31.32 -0.30
N HIS A 341 -2.35 -30.97 0.95
CA HIS A 341 -3.52 -30.15 1.33
C HIS A 341 -3.17 -28.72 1.72
N PHE A 342 -1.93 -28.29 1.51
CA PHE A 342 -1.42 -26.99 1.96
C PHE A 342 -2.32 -25.82 1.56
N TRP A 343 -2.65 -25.73 0.28
CA TRP A 343 -3.50 -24.67 -0.25
C TRP A 343 -4.95 -24.76 0.28
N GLN A 344 -5.50 -25.98 0.35
CA GLN A 344 -6.83 -26.21 0.88
C GLN A 344 -6.92 -25.87 2.37
N ASP A 345 -5.89 -26.21 3.14
CA ASP A 345 -5.82 -25.92 4.57
C ASP A 345 -5.71 -24.41 4.83
N LEU A 346 -4.91 -23.67 4.05
CA LEU A 346 -4.89 -22.20 4.11
C LEU A 346 -6.29 -21.62 3.85
N LEU A 347 -6.98 -22.10 2.82
CA LEU A 347 -8.30 -21.59 2.45
C LEU A 347 -9.36 -21.96 3.50
N THR A 348 -9.45 -23.23 3.91
CA THR A 348 -10.57 -23.72 4.71
C THR A 348 -10.40 -23.55 6.21
N LYS A 349 -9.16 -23.62 6.73
CA LYS A 349 -8.87 -23.51 8.17
C LYS A 349 -8.49 -22.08 8.59
N HIS A 350 -7.87 -21.34 7.68
CA HIS A 350 -7.34 -20.01 8.00
C HIS A 350 -8.03 -18.88 7.23
N HIS A 351 -8.94 -19.18 6.30
CA HIS A 351 -9.63 -18.23 5.43
C HIS A 351 -8.64 -17.34 4.64
N ILE A 352 -7.54 -17.97 4.18
CA ILE A 352 -6.50 -17.28 3.39
C ILE A 352 -6.37 -17.95 2.03
N SER A 353 -6.48 -17.17 0.97
CA SER A 353 -6.25 -17.63 -0.39
C SER A 353 -4.90 -17.16 -0.91
N ILE A 354 -4.11 -18.10 -1.45
CA ILE A 354 -2.90 -17.84 -2.23
C ILE A 354 -3.04 -18.48 -3.61
N ARG A 355 -2.22 -18.08 -4.57
CA ARG A 355 -2.22 -18.70 -5.90
C ARG A 355 -1.44 -20.03 -5.87
N ASN A 356 -2.13 -21.15 -6.03
CA ASN A 356 -1.50 -22.45 -6.30
C ASN A 356 -0.98 -22.46 -7.74
N CYS A 357 0.32 -22.67 -7.93
CA CYS A 357 0.97 -22.64 -9.23
C CYS A 357 1.13 -24.01 -9.89
N ALA A 358 0.52 -25.06 -9.36
CA ALA A 358 0.62 -26.40 -9.91
C ALA A 358 0.06 -26.56 -11.34
N ASN A 359 -0.79 -25.63 -11.79
CA ASN A 359 -1.33 -25.61 -13.15
C ASN A 359 -0.49 -24.75 -14.13
N TYR A 360 0.63 -24.20 -13.69
CA TYR A 360 1.57 -23.57 -14.60
C TYR A 360 2.55 -24.60 -15.15
N LEU A 361 2.76 -24.55 -16.47
CA LEU A 361 3.68 -25.48 -17.14
C LEU A 361 5.09 -25.40 -16.57
N GLY A 362 5.64 -26.53 -16.14
CA GLY A 362 6.95 -26.62 -15.49
C GLY A 362 6.95 -26.43 -13.97
N LEU A 363 5.77 -26.23 -13.35
CA LEU A 363 5.60 -26.15 -11.90
C LEU A 363 4.68 -27.25 -11.30
N GLU A 364 4.21 -28.20 -12.11
CA GLU A 364 3.18 -29.17 -11.78
C GLU A 364 3.44 -29.97 -10.49
N ASN A 365 4.70 -30.29 -10.22
CA ASN A 365 5.09 -31.09 -9.04
C ASN A 365 6.12 -30.38 -8.15
N LYS A 366 6.23 -29.06 -8.25
CA LYS A 366 7.24 -28.29 -7.52
C LYS A 366 6.74 -27.63 -6.24
N ASN A 367 5.48 -27.90 -5.83
CA ASN A 367 4.86 -27.29 -4.65
C ASN A 367 5.05 -25.76 -4.62
N CYS A 368 4.88 -25.11 -5.77
CA CYS A 368 5.06 -23.68 -5.94
C CYS A 368 3.76 -22.92 -5.69
N TYR A 369 3.88 -21.82 -4.97
CA TYR A 369 2.78 -20.93 -4.64
C TYR A 369 3.22 -19.49 -4.85
N ARG A 370 2.26 -18.62 -5.19
CA ARG A 370 2.49 -17.19 -5.35
C ARG A 370 1.58 -16.43 -4.40
N ALA A 371 2.17 -15.53 -3.60
CA ALA A 371 1.46 -14.63 -2.70
C ALA A 371 1.64 -13.17 -3.15
N ALA A 372 0.55 -12.42 -3.26
CA ALA A 372 0.58 -10.99 -3.52
C ALA A 372 1.17 -10.23 -2.33
N VAL A 373 1.87 -9.12 -2.60
CA VAL A 373 2.32 -8.19 -1.57
C VAL A 373 1.13 -7.37 -1.07
N ARG A 374 0.88 -7.43 0.24
CA ARG A 374 -0.24 -6.76 0.91
C ARG A 374 0.26 -5.95 2.11
N PHE A 375 -0.59 -5.75 3.11
CA PHE A 375 -0.19 -5.02 4.32
C PHE A 375 0.59 -5.91 5.30
N PRO A 376 1.54 -5.36 6.08
CA PRO A 376 2.37 -6.13 7.02
C PRO A 376 1.58 -6.99 8.02
N ALA A 377 0.46 -6.47 8.56
CA ALA A 377 -0.41 -7.25 9.45
C ALA A 377 -1.09 -8.45 8.74
N GLU A 378 -1.38 -8.33 7.46
CA GLU A 378 -1.92 -9.42 6.65
C GLU A 378 -0.82 -10.44 6.33
N HIS A 379 0.41 -9.99 6.06
CA HIS A 379 1.59 -10.86 5.91
C HIS A 379 1.82 -11.74 7.13
N THR A 380 1.69 -11.17 8.33
CA THR A 380 1.82 -11.94 9.57
C THR A 380 0.76 -13.02 9.67
N LYS A 381 -0.49 -12.71 9.35
CA LYS A 381 -1.55 -13.72 9.34
C LYS A 381 -1.24 -14.85 8.36
N LEU A 382 -0.81 -14.50 7.13
CA LEU A 382 -0.41 -15.51 6.13
C LEU A 382 0.75 -16.37 6.65
N CYS A 383 1.81 -15.75 7.11
CA CYS A 383 3.02 -16.46 7.52
C CYS A 383 2.79 -17.33 8.77
N ASN A 384 1.98 -16.88 9.72
CA ASN A 384 1.58 -17.69 10.88
C ASN A 384 0.71 -18.90 10.46
N ALA A 385 -0.19 -18.72 9.51
CA ALA A 385 -0.99 -19.82 8.98
C ALA A 385 -0.10 -20.86 8.25
N ILE A 386 0.86 -20.40 7.44
CA ILE A 386 1.84 -21.25 6.78
C ILE A 386 2.69 -22.02 7.82
N ALA A 387 3.22 -21.31 8.81
CA ALA A 387 4.01 -21.92 9.87
C ALA A 387 3.22 -22.97 10.64
N ASN A 388 1.96 -22.71 10.95
CA ASN A 388 1.05 -23.66 11.59
C ASN A 388 0.87 -24.94 10.78
N ILE A 389 0.61 -24.81 9.48
CA ILE A 389 0.41 -25.98 8.58
C ILE A 389 1.71 -26.79 8.44
N LEU A 390 2.86 -26.13 8.40
CA LEU A 390 4.18 -26.77 8.31
C LEU A 390 4.74 -27.22 9.65
N HIS A 391 3.99 -27.07 10.75
CA HIS A 391 4.39 -27.40 12.12
C HIS A 391 5.65 -26.66 12.59
N ASN A 392 5.83 -25.44 12.13
CA ASN A 392 6.86 -24.52 12.62
C ASN A 392 6.34 -23.70 13.82
N SER A 393 7.24 -23.13 14.59
CA SER A 393 6.86 -22.14 15.60
C SER A 393 6.23 -20.91 14.93
N PRO A 394 5.23 -20.28 15.56
CA PRO A 394 4.66 -19.04 15.03
C PRO A 394 5.75 -17.97 14.87
N ILE A 395 5.59 -17.15 13.84
CA ILE A 395 6.49 -16.04 13.58
C ILE A 395 6.41 -15.05 14.74
N ARG A 396 7.56 -14.75 15.33
CA ARG A 396 7.65 -13.72 16.36
C ARG A 396 7.60 -12.35 15.68
N GLU A 397 6.42 -11.73 15.66
CA GLU A 397 6.38 -10.27 15.51
C GLU A 397 7.02 -9.62 16.74
N LYS A 398 7.82 -8.56 16.53
CA LYS A 398 8.02 -7.55 17.58
C LYS A 398 6.64 -6.93 17.81
N LYS A 399 5.87 -7.46 18.75
CA LYS A 399 4.51 -7.00 19.03
C LYS A 399 4.62 -5.54 19.42
N LYS A 400 4.07 -4.65 18.60
CA LYS A 400 4.00 -3.23 18.98
C LYS A 400 3.22 -3.11 20.27
N LYS A 401 3.66 -2.23 21.15
CA LYS A 401 2.99 -2.02 22.44
C LYS A 401 1.58 -1.45 22.20
N PRO A 402 0.60 -1.79 23.04
CA PRO A 402 -0.70 -1.14 22.99
C PRO A 402 -0.53 0.37 22.94
N SER A 403 -1.12 1.00 21.92
CA SER A 403 -0.92 2.42 21.65
C SER A 403 -2.25 3.10 21.40
N LEU A 404 -2.47 4.24 22.05
CA LEU A 404 -3.60 5.13 21.84
C LEU A 404 -3.09 6.45 21.26
N MET A 405 -3.71 6.95 20.18
CA MET A 405 -3.33 8.22 19.58
C MET A 405 -4.50 9.19 19.51
N LEU A 406 -4.28 10.41 19.98
CA LEU A 406 -5.24 11.49 19.90
C LEU A 406 -4.93 12.39 18.70
N LEU A 407 -5.85 12.40 17.75
CA LEU A 407 -5.87 13.30 16.59
C LEU A 407 -6.87 14.44 16.85
N GLY A 408 -6.70 15.57 16.20
CA GLY A 408 -7.63 16.69 16.35
C GLY A 408 -8.22 17.12 15.02
N THR A 409 -9.46 17.61 15.01
CA THR A 409 -10.04 18.26 13.82
C THR A 409 -9.35 19.59 13.48
N SER A 410 -8.62 20.16 14.46
CA SER A 410 -7.87 21.42 14.30
C SER A 410 -6.78 21.54 15.37
N SER A 411 -5.92 22.55 15.23
CA SER A 411 -5.10 23.03 16.34
C SER A 411 -6.01 23.47 17.50
N ASN A 412 -5.53 23.32 18.73
CA ASN A 412 -6.24 23.70 19.96
C ASN A 412 -7.57 22.96 20.22
N ALA A 413 -7.82 21.81 19.56
CA ALA A 413 -8.99 20.95 19.86
C ALA A 413 -8.94 20.32 21.27
N GLY A 414 -7.83 20.49 22.00
CA GLY A 414 -7.62 19.96 23.36
C GLY A 414 -6.85 18.65 23.41
N LYS A 415 -6.17 18.24 22.31
CA LYS A 415 -5.37 17.01 22.25
C LYS A 415 -4.41 16.88 23.43
N SER A 416 -3.56 17.88 23.69
CA SER A 416 -2.49 17.80 24.70
C SER A 416 -3.04 17.59 26.12
N VAL A 417 -4.15 18.24 26.45
CA VAL A 417 -4.83 18.06 27.75
C VAL A 417 -5.39 16.65 27.87
N LEU A 418 -6.09 16.17 26.83
CA LEU A 418 -6.67 14.84 26.84
C LEU A 418 -5.58 13.75 26.83
N THR A 419 -4.48 13.96 26.10
CA THR A 419 -3.32 13.06 26.13
C THR A 419 -2.76 12.95 27.54
N ALA A 420 -2.56 14.08 28.24
CA ALA A 420 -2.13 14.08 29.64
C ALA A 420 -3.17 13.37 30.56
N GLY A 421 -4.45 13.57 30.29
CA GLY A 421 -5.53 12.87 31.00
C GLY A 421 -5.47 11.35 30.84
N PHE A 422 -5.36 10.85 29.61
CA PHE A 422 -5.21 9.40 29.35
C PHE A 422 -3.91 8.85 29.93
N CYS A 423 -2.80 9.57 29.82
CA CYS A 423 -1.55 9.22 30.48
C CYS A 423 -1.77 9.01 32.00
N ARG A 424 -2.46 9.94 32.65
CA ARG A 424 -2.72 9.87 34.07
C ARG A 424 -3.66 8.72 34.44
N ILE A 425 -4.73 8.51 33.69
CA ILE A 425 -5.71 7.43 33.91
C ILE A 425 -5.01 6.07 33.84
N PHE A 426 -4.31 5.77 32.75
CA PHE A 426 -3.64 4.49 32.60
C PHE A 426 -2.55 4.27 33.66
N THR A 427 -1.87 5.33 34.09
CA THR A 427 -0.89 5.25 35.19
C THR A 427 -1.57 4.93 36.52
N GLN A 428 -2.75 5.52 36.78
CA GLN A 428 -3.54 5.20 37.98
C GLN A 428 -4.09 3.79 37.96
N ASP A 429 -4.37 3.24 36.76
CA ASP A 429 -4.76 1.84 36.57
C ASP A 429 -3.59 0.85 36.73
N GLY A 430 -2.37 1.36 37.00
CA GLY A 430 -1.19 0.55 37.30
C GLY A 430 -0.28 0.22 36.13
N TYR A 431 -0.52 0.80 34.94
CA TYR A 431 0.33 0.59 33.78
C TYR A 431 1.54 1.53 33.76
N THR A 432 2.66 1.03 33.23
CA THR A 432 3.80 1.88 32.84
C THR A 432 3.48 2.57 31.53
N VAL A 433 3.26 3.88 31.56
CA VAL A 433 2.84 4.67 30.40
C VAL A 433 3.97 5.57 29.93
N ARG A 434 4.10 5.72 28.59
CA ARG A 434 4.99 6.73 27.99
C ARG A 434 4.21 7.57 26.99
N PRO A 435 4.28 8.91 27.11
CA PRO A 435 3.73 9.81 26.11
C PRO A 435 4.66 9.89 24.91
N PHE A 436 4.11 10.19 23.72
CA PHE A 436 4.91 10.37 22.51
C PHE A 436 4.26 11.35 21.54
N LYS A 437 5.06 12.29 21.02
CA LYS A 437 4.68 13.17 19.92
C LYS A 437 5.86 13.27 18.95
N ALA A 438 5.74 12.62 17.81
CA ALA A 438 6.85 12.47 16.85
C ALA A 438 7.50 13.81 16.46
N GLN A 439 6.67 14.84 16.25
CA GLN A 439 7.10 16.18 15.94
C GLN A 439 6.21 17.21 16.64
N ASN A 440 6.81 18.20 17.24
CA ASN A 440 6.10 19.36 17.78
C ASN A 440 6.61 20.67 17.13
N MET A 441 5.73 21.66 16.98
CA MET A 441 6.09 23.01 16.58
C MET A 441 5.68 23.94 17.70
N SER A 442 6.62 24.46 18.47
CA SER A 442 6.35 25.30 19.62
C SER A 442 7.53 26.20 19.95
N LEU A 443 7.26 27.43 20.36
CA LEU A 443 8.24 28.32 20.96
C LEU A 443 8.42 28.01 22.46
N ASN A 444 7.43 27.36 23.09
CA ASN A 444 7.44 26.99 24.51
C ASN A 444 8.08 25.63 24.71
N SER A 445 9.34 25.60 25.03
CA SER A 445 10.10 24.43 25.37
C SER A 445 10.48 24.40 26.86
N GLY A 446 10.88 23.22 27.31
CA GLY A 446 11.52 23.03 28.60
C GLY A 446 12.75 22.15 28.42
N VAL A 447 13.51 21.97 29.50
CA VAL A 447 14.76 21.22 29.48
C VAL A 447 14.61 20.00 30.38
N THR A 448 15.07 18.85 29.92
CA THR A 448 15.16 17.63 30.72
C THR A 448 16.28 17.72 31.74
N VAL A 449 16.34 16.80 32.69
CA VAL A 449 17.45 16.71 33.67
C VAL A 449 18.82 16.49 33.00
N LYS A 450 18.83 16.02 31.75
CA LYS A 450 20.04 15.84 30.94
C LYS A 450 20.44 17.09 30.14
N GLY A 451 19.71 18.21 30.28
CA GLY A 451 19.94 19.43 29.50
C GLY A 451 19.40 19.38 28.07
N GLU A 452 18.56 18.42 27.74
CA GLU A 452 17.96 18.23 26.42
C GLU A 452 16.66 19.01 26.32
N GLU A 453 16.42 19.64 25.18
CA GLU A 453 15.24 20.49 24.97
C GLU A 453 14.07 19.68 24.38
N MET A 454 12.86 19.87 24.93
CA MET A 454 11.64 19.25 24.42
C MET A 454 10.41 20.13 24.63
N GLY A 455 9.32 19.81 23.96
CA GLY A 455 8.05 20.52 24.06
C GLY A 455 7.48 20.50 25.48
N ARG A 456 6.99 21.64 25.96
CA ARG A 456 6.46 21.75 27.34
C ARG A 456 5.25 20.84 27.57
N ALA A 457 4.38 20.66 26.59
CA ALA A 457 3.23 19.78 26.70
C ALA A 457 3.66 18.34 27.00
N GLN A 458 4.74 17.85 26.34
CA GLN A 458 5.24 16.50 26.58
C GLN A 458 5.92 16.34 27.95
N ILE A 459 6.48 17.41 28.50
CA ILE A 459 6.95 17.41 29.91
C ILE A 459 5.77 17.23 30.89
N VAL A 460 4.64 17.91 30.62
CA VAL A 460 3.43 17.75 31.43
C VAL A 460 2.88 16.31 31.31
N GLN A 461 2.87 15.77 30.12
CA GLN A 461 2.43 14.38 29.86
C GLN A 461 3.34 13.35 30.53
N ALA A 462 4.68 13.56 30.51
CA ALA A 462 5.63 12.74 31.23
C ALA A 462 5.33 12.73 32.74
N LYS A 463 5.12 13.90 33.33
CA LYS A 463 4.73 14.03 34.75
C LYS A 463 3.40 13.35 35.06
N ALA A 464 2.42 13.41 34.14
CA ALA A 464 1.16 12.71 34.28
C ALA A 464 1.36 11.18 34.33
N CYS A 465 2.37 10.66 33.66
CA CYS A 465 2.78 9.25 33.70
C CYS A 465 3.68 8.89 34.89
N ASN A 466 3.99 9.82 35.80
CA ASN A 466 5.04 9.66 36.83
C ASN A 466 6.40 9.27 36.22
N ALA A 467 6.69 9.73 34.98
CA ALA A 467 7.93 9.46 34.27
C ALA A 467 8.82 10.73 34.24
N GLU A 468 10.14 10.52 34.29
CA GLU A 468 11.08 11.58 34.00
C GLU A 468 10.96 12.03 32.54
N PRO A 469 10.91 13.34 32.25
CA PRO A 469 10.93 13.84 30.88
C PRO A 469 12.19 13.38 30.14
N ASP A 470 11.99 12.77 28.97
CA ASP A 470 13.03 12.31 28.07
C ASP A 470 12.78 12.89 26.67
N SER A 471 13.83 13.40 26.02
CA SER A 471 13.74 14.00 24.68
C SER A 471 13.18 13.05 23.61
N LYS A 472 13.26 11.75 23.82
CA LYS A 472 12.61 10.75 22.97
C LYS A 472 11.09 10.85 22.95
N MET A 473 10.46 11.38 24.00
CA MET A 473 9.00 11.60 24.05
C MET A 473 8.55 12.69 23.05
N ASN A 474 9.47 13.57 22.65
CA ASN A 474 9.29 14.56 21.59
C ASN A 474 10.59 14.67 20.76
N PRO A 475 10.89 13.67 19.91
CA PRO A 475 12.18 13.57 19.26
C PRO A 475 12.48 14.70 18.29
N ILE A 476 11.45 15.33 17.70
CA ILE A 476 11.60 16.45 16.77
C ILE A 476 10.82 17.64 17.30
N LEU A 477 11.53 18.74 17.57
CA LEU A 477 10.95 20.03 17.93
C LEU A 477 11.35 21.07 16.90
N LEU A 478 10.36 21.76 16.35
CA LEU A 478 10.57 22.89 15.43
C LEU A 478 10.30 24.20 16.16
N LYS A 479 11.27 25.09 16.15
CA LYS A 479 11.14 26.45 16.68
C LYS A 479 11.09 27.46 15.54
N PRO A 480 9.93 28.07 15.25
CA PRO A 480 9.84 29.15 14.28
C PRO A 480 10.81 30.27 14.64
N GLN A 481 11.66 30.72 13.72
CA GLN A 481 12.59 31.85 13.88
C GLN A 481 12.23 33.02 13.00
N THR A 482 11.63 32.75 11.83
CA THR A 482 11.16 33.74 10.87
C THR A 482 9.86 33.23 10.24
N ASP A 483 9.19 34.04 9.43
CA ASP A 483 7.97 33.66 8.70
C ASP A 483 8.17 32.47 7.77
N MET A 484 9.40 32.13 7.39
CA MET A 484 9.71 31.04 6.45
C MET A 484 10.71 30.01 6.96
N GLY A 485 11.26 30.16 8.18
CA GLY A 485 12.32 29.27 8.69
C GLY A 485 12.14 28.86 10.14
N SER A 486 12.48 27.61 10.43
CA SER A 486 12.45 27.03 11.77
C SER A 486 13.81 26.40 12.13
N GLN A 487 14.21 26.56 13.40
CA GLN A 487 15.29 25.77 13.96
C GLN A 487 14.78 24.35 14.23
N ILE A 488 15.54 23.35 13.78
CA ILE A 488 15.25 21.95 14.01
C ILE A 488 16.05 21.46 15.21
N ILE A 489 15.34 20.91 16.19
CA ILE A 489 15.92 20.26 17.37
C ILE A 489 15.58 18.78 17.27
N ALA A 490 16.59 17.92 17.23
CA ALA A 490 16.43 16.47 17.21
C ALA A 490 16.98 15.87 18.50
N LEU A 491 16.18 15.04 19.19
CA LEU A 491 16.52 14.44 20.48
C LEU A 491 17.12 15.46 21.46
N GLY A 492 16.47 16.61 21.55
CA GLY A 492 16.83 17.71 22.47
C GLY A 492 18.05 18.55 22.08
N LYS A 493 18.66 18.31 20.92
CA LYS A 493 19.84 19.05 20.44
C LYS A 493 19.56 19.76 19.11
N PRO A 494 19.98 21.01 18.91
CA PRO A 494 19.83 21.71 17.65
C PRO A 494 20.69 21.05 16.56
N ILE A 495 20.07 20.72 15.43
CA ILE A 495 20.77 20.12 14.28
C ILE A 495 20.84 21.05 13.07
N GLY A 496 20.27 22.26 13.17
CA GLY A 496 20.34 23.30 12.14
C GLY A 496 19.04 24.06 11.99
N THR A 497 19.00 24.93 10.98
CA THR A 497 17.83 25.67 10.54
C THR A 497 17.44 25.21 9.15
N ALA A 498 16.14 25.14 8.86
CA ALA A 498 15.64 24.85 7.53
C ALA A 498 14.51 25.81 7.15
N LEU A 499 14.52 26.27 5.91
CA LEU A 499 13.35 26.86 5.28
C LEU A 499 12.29 25.77 5.07
N ALA A 500 11.03 26.16 5.01
CA ALA A 500 9.93 25.21 4.85
C ALA A 500 10.15 24.25 3.65
N ARG A 501 10.73 24.72 2.56
CA ARG A 501 11.03 23.93 1.37
C ARG A 501 12.12 22.89 1.61
N ASP A 502 13.21 23.26 2.26
CA ASP A 502 14.36 22.38 2.54
C ASP A 502 14.04 21.35 3.65
N TYR A 503 13.05 21.67 4.48
CA TYR A 503 12.55 20.78 5.52
C TYR A 503 11.93 19.50 4.94
N TYR A 504 11.28 19.58 3.77
CA TYR A 504 10.69 18.40 3.12
C TYR A 504 11.74 17.37 2.68
N GLU A 505 12.93 17.81 2.28
CA GLU A 505 14.04 16.92 1.90
C GLU A 505 14.60 16.15 3.10
N LYS A 506 14.58 16.74 4.30
CA LYS A 506 15.07 16.12 5.55
C LYS A 506 14.05 15.20 6.23
N LYS A 507 12.80 15.14 5.77
CA LYS A 507 11.73 14.39 6.46
C LYS A 507 12.00 12.89 6.55
N SER A 508 12.71 12.29 5.61
CA SER A 508 13.07 10.87 5.68
C SER A 508 14.01 10.60 6.87
N GLU A 509 15.05 11.42 7.04
CA GLU A 509 15.99 11.30 8.15
C GLU A 509 15.30 11.57 9.50
N LEU A 510 14.46 12.61 9.56
CA LEU A 510 13.70 12.93 10.78
C LEU A 510 12.70 11.84 11.14
N TRP A 511 12.13 11.17 10.17
CA TRP A 511 11.27 10.00 10.40
C TRP A 511 12.01 8.84 11.04
N GLU A 512 13.22 8.52 10.59
CA GLU A 512 14.04 7.46 11.19
C GLU A 512 14.37 7.76 12.65
N ILE A 513 14.69 9.01 12.96
CA ILE A 513 14.93 9.45 14.35
C ILE A 513 13.66 9.28 15.18
N ALA A 514 12.49 9.69 14.68
CA ALA A 514 11.23 9.59 15.39
C ALA A 514 10.81 8.11 15.61
N ALA A 515 10.94 7.27 14.58
CA ALA A 515 10.60 5.85 14.67
C ALA A 515 11.48 5.11 15.67
N LYS A 516 12.79 5.38 15.65
CA LYS A 516 13.74 4.80 16.61
C LYS A 516 13.45 5.24 18.04
N ALA A 517 13.19 6.54 18.26
CA ALA A 517 12.84 7.06 19.59
C ALA A 517 11.56 6.43 20.13
N TYR A 518 10.54 6.23 19.26
CA TYR A 518 9.33 5.52 19.64
C TYR A 518 9.62 4.08 20.06
N ASP A 519 10.39 3.32 19.28
CA ASP A 519 10.69 1.92 19.57
C ASP A 519 11.44 1.77 20.91
N GLU A 520 12.42 2.66 21.19
CA GLU A 520 13.15 2.66 22.46
C GLU A 520 12.24 2.95 23.66
N LEU A 521 11.33 3.94 23.56
CA LEU A 521 10.37 4.23 24.63
C LEU A 521 9.34 3.11 24.81
N ALA A 522 8.90 2.51 23.72
CA ALA A 522 7.93 1.42 23.75
C ALA A 522 8.49 0.17 24.46
N GLU A 523 9.80 -0.09 24.41
CA GLU A 523 10.42 -1.18 25.15
C GLU A 523 10.22 -1.04 26.67
N GLU A 524 10.18 0.20 27.17
CA GLU A 524 10.03 0.54 28.58
C GLU A 524 8.58 0.68 29.05
N ALA A 525 7.59 0.60 28.15
CA ALA A 525 6.19 0.90 28.42
C ALA A 525 5.30 -0.35 28.33
N ASP A 526 4.19 -0.33 29.06
CA ASP A 526 3.05 -1.23 28.83
C ASP A 526 2.10 -0.63 27.81
N ILE A 527 1.91 0.70 27.87
CA ILE A 527 1.01 1.46 26.99
C ILE A 527 1.73 2.72 26.49
N MET A 528 1.60 3.00 25.20
CA MET A 528 2.04 4.25 24.58
C MET A 528 0.84 5.17 24.34
N VAL A 529 0.94 6.45 24.73
CA VAL A 529 -0.10 7.46 24.45
C VAL A 529 0.49 8.52 23.54
N LEU A 530 0.00 8.56 22.30
CA LEU A 530 0.52 9.41 21.23
C LEU A 530 -0.36 10.65 21.02
N GLU A 531 0.27 11.74 20.65
CA GLU A 531 -0.41 12.98 20.30
C GLU A 531 -0.07 13.39 18.86
N GLY A 532 -1.11 13.67 18.06
CA GLY A 532 -0.96 14.27 16.74
C GLY A 532 -0.75 15.78 16.79
N ALA A 533 -0.31 16.38 15.68
CA ALA A 533 -0.16 17.82 15.52
C ALA A 533 -1.17 18.36 14.48
N GLY A 534 -1.75 19.53 14.73
CA GLY A 534 -2.73 20.14 13.83
C GLY A 534 -3.94 19.26 13.59
N SER A 535 -4.27 19.05 12.31
CA SER A 535 -5.31 18.15 11.84
C SER A 535 -4.75 17.14 10.82
N PRO A 536 -5.15 15.86 10.87
CA PRO A 536 -4.78 14.89 9.83
C PRO A 536 -5.47 15.17 8.48
N ALA A 537 -6.40 16.12 8.44
CA ALA A 537 -7.12 16.54 7.24
C ALA A 537 -6.41 17.63 6.42
N GLU A 538 -5.22 18.04 6.81
CA GLU A 538 -4.39 18.98 6.04
C GLU A 538 -3.87 18.29 4.77
N ILE A 539 -4.72 18.21 3.73
CA ILE A 539 -4.50 17.40 2.52
C ILE A 539 -3.19 17.78 1.83
N ASN A 540 -2.85 19.06 1.80
CA ASN A 540 -1.61 19.59 1.23
C ASN A 540 -0.34 19.18 1.99
N LEU A 541 -0.46 18.78 3.26
CA LEU A 541 0.66 18.35 4.11
C LEU A 541 0.67 16.83 4.35
N LYS A 542 -0.41 16.12 4.00
CA LYS A 542 -0.64 14.73 4.38
C LYS A 542 0.47 13.78 3.92
N GLU A 543 1.00 13.96 2.71
CA GLU A 543 2.08 13.11 2.17
C GLU A 543 3.40 13.27 2.93
N HIS A 544 3.57 14.40 3.58
CA HIS A 544 4.78 14.77 4.32
C HIS A 544 4.60 14.71 5.84
N ASP A 545 3.43 14.33 6.31
CA ASP A 545 3.12 14.28 7.73
C ASP A 545 3.75 13.05 8.39
N ILE A 546 4.62 13.26 9.37
CA ILE A 546 5.28 12.21 10.16
C ILE A 546 4.68 12.08 11.57
N VAL A 547 3.73 12.95 11.95
CA VAL A 547 3.26 13.06 13.34
C VAL A 547 1.85 12.54 13.55
N ASN A 548 1.00 12.50 12.53
CA ASN A 548 -0.37 12.02 12.63
C ASN A 548 -0.52 10.57 12.15
N LEU A 549 -1.16 10.34 11.02
CA LEU A 549 -1.57 9.01 10.58
C LEU A 549 -0.41 8.09 10.22
N LYS A 550 0.72 8.62 9.72
CA LYS A 550 1.93 7.82 9.48
C LYS A 550 2.49 7.25 10.79
N MET A 551 2.49 8.07 11.86
CA MET A 551 2.94 7.62 13.18
C MET A 551 1.93 6.64 13.80
N ALA A 552 0.63 6.88 13.62
CA ALA A 552 -0.42 5.95 14.05
C ALA A 552 -0.26 4.57 13.38
N GLU A 553 0.02 4.55 12.08
CA GLU A 553 0.25 3.31 11.32
C GLU A 553 1.52 2.59 11.81
N TYR A 554 2.59 3.32 12.01
CA TYR A 554 3.84 2.74 12.53
C TYR A 554 3.67 2.12 13.91
N ALA A 555 2.99 2.84 14.82
CA ALA A 555 2.72 2.38 16.18
C ALA A 555 1.58 1.35 16.26
N GLN A 556 0.84 1.10 15.18
CA GLN A 556 -0.43 0.35 15.17
C GLN A 556 -1.39 0.87 16.24
N ALA A 557 -1.46 2.19 16.39
CA ALA A 557 -2.21 2.86 17.44
C ALA A 557 -3.71 2.92 17.11
N SER A 558 -4.55 2.64 18.10
CA SER A 558 -5.96 2.99 18.06
C SER A 558 -6.11 4.51 18.07
N THR A 559 -6.75 5.11 17.06
CA THR A 559 -6.83 6.56 16.91
C THR A 559 -8.20 7.09 17.34
N LEU A 560 -8.21 8.20 18.08
CA LEU A 560 -9.40 8.95 18.46
C LEU A 560 -9.33 10.37 17.88
N LEU A 561 -10.41 10.80 17.23
CA LEU A 561 -10.49 12.16 16.68
C LEU A 561 -11.22 13.08 17.67
N VAL A 562 -10.50 14.08 18.15
CA VAL A 562 -10.99 15.09 19.12
C VAL A 562 -11.46 16.32 18.37
N GLY A 563 -12.68 16.76 18.68
CA GLY A 563 -13.24 18.02 18.19
C GLY A 563 -13.61 18.96 19.32
N ASP A 564 -13.45 20.26 19.11
CA ASP A 564 -13.85 21.32 20.03
C ASP A 564 -15.24 21.83 19.67
N ILE A 565 -16.23 21.58 20.54
CA ILE A 565 -17.63 21.95 20.27
C ILE A 565 -17.89 23.45 20.47
N ASP A 566 -17.08 24.14 21.27
CA ASP A 566 -17.22 25.60 21.49
C ASP A 566 -17.02 26.39 20.19
N ARG A 567 -16.33 25.83 19.19
CA ARG A 567 -16.10 26.49 17.89
C ARG A 567 -17.28 26.36 16.90
N GLY A 568 -18.27 25.54 17.22
CA GLY A 568 -19.37 25.20 16.30
C GLY A 568 -18.95 24.28 15.14
N GLY A 569 -19.92 23.66 14.47
CA GLY A 569 -19.70 22.82 13.30
C GLY A 569 -18.87 21.55 13.54
N ILE A 570 -18.76 21.06 14.77
CA ILE A 570 -17.90 19.93 15.14
C ILE A 570 -18.20 18.67 14.32
N TYR A 571 -19.48 18.35 14.07
CA TYR A 571 -19.86 17.14 13.32
C TYR A 571 -19.48 17.23 11.85
N ALA A 572 -19.57 18.42 11.25
CA ALA A 572 -19.05 18.65 9.89
C ALA A 572 -17.53 18.50 9.86
N SER A 573 -16.82 19.00 10.88
CA SER A 573 -15.37 18.84 11.01
C SER A 573 -14.96 17.37 11.19
N PHE A 574 -15.72 16.58 11.95
CA PHE A 574 -15.52 15.14 12.10
C PHE A 574 -15.69 14.41 10.77
N LEU A 575 -16.79 14.66 10.07
CA LEU A 575 -17.07 14.04 8.77
C LEU A 575 -16.01 14.44 7.73
N GLY A 576 -15.70 15.72 7.61
CA GLY A 576 -14.70 16.21 6.67
C GLY A 576 -13.33 15.60 6.94
N THR A 577 -12.90 15.52 8.20
CA THR A 577 -11.63 14.89 8.59
C THR A 577 -11.64 13.38 8.25
N TRP A 578 -12.70 12.66 8.65
CA TRP A 578 -12.82 11.24 8.38
C TRP A 578 -12.81 10.93 6.87
N GLN A 579 -13.45 11.74 6.04
CA GLN A 579 -13.45 11.55 4.58
C GLN A 579 -12.06 11.67 3.94
N THR A 580 -11.09 12.27 4.63
CA THR A 580 -9.70 12.33 4.14
C THR A 580 -8.90 11.06 4.44
N PHE A 581 -9.44 10.13 5.22
CA PHE A 581 -8.74 8.91 5.59
C PHE A 581 -8.71 7.89 4.44
N THR A 582 -7.59 7.23 4.28
CA THR A 582 -7.47 6.06 3.41
C THR A 582 -8.10 4.83 4.08
N ALA A 583 -8.40 3.79 3.32
CA ALA A 583 -8.94 2.54 3.86
C ALA A 583 -8.04 1.89 4.95
N GLN A 584 -6.73 2.13 4.90
CA GLN A 584 -5.80 1.66 5.93
C GLN A 584 -5.88 2.50 7.21
N GLU A 585 -5.94 3.81 7.06
CA GLU A 585 -6.09 4.75 8.18
C GLU A 585 -7.43 4.56 8.91
N GLU A 586 -8.50 4.27 8.16
CA GLU A 586 -9.82 3.94 8.72
C GLU A 586 -9.81 2.69 9.63
N LYS A 587 -8.94 1.72 9.37
CA LYS A 587 -8.79 0.53 10.22
C LYS A 587 -8.23 0.85 11.61
N LEU A 588 -7.40 1.87 11.70
CA LEU A 588 -6.83 2.35 12.96
C LEU A 588 -7.80 3.28 13.70
N PHE A 589 -8.78 3.84 12.97
CA PHE A 589 -9.70 4.82 13.53
C PHE A 589 -10.78 4.14 14.38
N THR A 590 -10.82 4.48 15.67
CA THR A 590 -11.70 3.87 16.66
C THR A 590 -12.98 4.67 16.86
N GLY A 591 -12.90 6.02 16.91
CA GLY A 591 -14.08 6.84 17.10
C GLY A 591 -13.78 8.31 17.44
N PHE A 592 -14.82 9.03 17.79
CA PHE A 592 -14.81 10.47 18.00
C PHE A 592 -14.91 10.83 19.49
N LEU A 593 -14.28 11.95 19.87
CA LEU A 593 -14.40 12.57 21.18
C LEU A 593 -14.87 14.02 21.03
N VAL A 594 -16.01 14.35 21.62
CA VAL A 594 -16.52 15.72 21.72
C VAL A 594 -15.90 16.37 22.95
N ASN A 595 -15.17 17.46 22.77
CA ASN A 595 -14.46 18.14 23.85
C ASN A 595 -15.09 19.52 24.15
N ARG A 596 -14.89 20.01 25.38
CA ARG A 596 -15.33 21.32 25.88
C ARG A 596 -16.84 21.50 25.88
N PHE A 597 -17.60 20.44 26.08
CA PHE A 597 -19.07 20.53 26.07
C PHE A 597 -19.64 21.24 27.33
N ARG A 598 -20.62 22.08 27.10
CA ARG A 598 -21.37 22.78 28.17
C ARG A 598 -22.86 22.46 28.04
N GLY A 599 -23.46 21.97 29.08
CA GLY A 599 -24.88 21.65 29.11
C GLY A 599 -25.23 20.17 29.22
N ASP A 600 -26.42 19.79 28.77
CA ASP A 600 -26.89 18.40 28.79
C ASP A 600 -26.44 17.64 27.56
N SER A 601 -25.58 16.66 27.76
CA SER A 601 -25.02 15.84 26.67
C SER A 601 -26.05 14.96 25.94
N SER A 602 -27.23 14.73 26.55
CA SER A 602 -28.29 13.97 25.89
C SER A 602 -28.82 14.66 24.62
N LEU A 603 -28.70 15.98 24.53
CA LEU A 603 -29.08 16.77 23.35
C LEU A 603 -28.23 16.46 22.11
N LEU A 604 -27.06 15.84 22.27
CA LEU A 604 -26.19 15.47 21.18
C LEU A 604 -26.54 14.12 20.55
N ALA A 605 -27.43 13.34 21.14
CA ALA A 605 -27.76 11.98 20.70
C ALA A 605 -28.15 11.88 19.21
N PRO A 606 -29.00 12.74 18.62
CA PRO A 606 -29.33 12.67 17.19
C PRO A 606 -28.12 12.92 16.28
N ALA A 607 -27.21 13.80 16.68
CA ALA A 607 -26.01 14.10 15.93
C ALA A 607 -24.97 12.96 16.03
N HIS A 608 -24.91 12.27 17.17
CA HIS A 608 -24.10 11.06 17.35
C HIS A 608 -24.61 9.93 16.46
N GLU A 609 -25.93 9.72 16.40
CA GLU A 609 -26.55 8.73 15.52
C GLU A 609 -26.30 9.03 14.05
N TYR A 610 -26.48 10.28 13.64
CA TYR A 610 -26.17 10.72 12.26
C TYR A 610 -24.73 10.42 11.87
N LEU A 611 -23.77 10.78 12.74
CA LEU A 611 -22.34 10.52 12.51
C LEU A 611 -22.05 9.02 12.42
N GLY A 612 -22.62 8.23 13.33
CA GLY A 612 -22.48 6.78 13.35
C GLY A 612 -23.01 6.08 12.10
N ASN A 613 -24.16 6.55 11.60
CA ASN A 613 -24.78 5.99 10.38
C ASN A 613 -23.93 6.22 9.13
N ILE A 614 -23.22 7.35 9.05
CA ILE A 614 -22.35 7.66 7.88
C ILE A 614 -21.00 6.97 8.00
N THR A 615 -20.39 6.98 9.20
CA THR A 615 -18.99 6.56 9.37
C THR A 615 -18.83 5.13 9.88
N SER A 616 -19.92 4.52 10.36
CA SER A 616 -19.91 3.26 11.12
C SER A 616 -19.03 3.33 12.38
N LYS A 617 -18.72 4.54 12.87
CA LYS A 617 -17.89 4.81 14.06
C LYS A 617 -18.70 5.58 15.09
N LYS A 618 -18.43 5.31 16.37
CA LYS A 618 -19.18 5.90 17.48
C LYS A 618 -18.50 7.16 18.03
N VAL A 619 -19.29 8.06 18.58
CA VAL A 619 -18.81 9.04 19.55
C VAL A 619 -18.62 8.31 20.88
N LEU A 620 -17.39 8.19 21.33
CA LEU A 620 -16.99 7.40 22.50
C LEU A 620 -17.11 8.18 23.81
N GLY A 621 -17.11 9.51 23.72
CA GLY A 621 -17.25 10.34 24.92
C GLY A 621 -17.51 11.80 24.60
N VAL A 622 -18.16 12.47 25.57
CA VAL A 622 -18.37 13.91 25.59
C VAL A 622 -17.67 14.44 26.84
N ILE A 623 -16.58 15.18 26.62
CA ILE A 623 -15.77 15.75 27.69
C ILE A 623 -16.36 17.12 28.07
N PRO A 624 -16.77 17.34 29.33
CA PRO A 624 -17.29 18.62 29.75
C PRO A 624 -16.22 19.70 29.69
N PHE A 625 -16.65 20.95 29.62
CA PHE A 625 -15.77 22.09 29.79
C PHE A 625 -15.25 22.12 31.23
N ILE A 626 -13.95 21.91 31.39
CA ILE A 626 -13.29 21.92 32.70
C ILE A 626 -12.80 23.35 32.94
N LYS A 627 -13.29 23.96 34.00
CA LYS A 627 -12.83 25.27 34.47
C LYS A 627 -11.51 25.11 35.21
N ASP A 628 -10.69 26.13 35.14
CA ASP A 628 -9.46 26.25 35.95
C ASP A 628 -8.44 25.10 35.78
N ILE A 629 -8.28 24.64 34.54
CA ILE A 629 -7.19 23.70 34.21
C ILE A 629 -5.86 24.43 34.40
N ALA A 630 -5.13 24.11 35.46
CA ALA A 630 -3.80 24.67 35.77
C ALA A 630 -2.69 23.99 34.91
N LEU A 631 -2.95 23.68 33.65
CA LEU A 631 -1.94 23.18 32.72
C LEU A 631 -1.44 24.34 31.84
N PRO A 632 -0.13 24.52 31.70
CA PRO A 632 0.43 25.53 30.81
C PRO A 632 -0.01 25.27 29.37
N GLU A 633 -0.63 26.27 28.74
CA GLU A 633 -0.97 26.22 27.32
C GLU A 633 0.29 26.30 26.44
N GLU A 634 0.27 25.61 25.30
CA GLU A 634 1.41 25.52 24.40
C GLU A 634 1.77 26.84 23.73
N ASP A 635 0.79 27.76 23.56
CA ASP A 635 0.93 29.00 22.77
C ASP A 635 0.84 30.31 23.59
N MET A 636 0.87 30.28 24.91
CA MET A 636 0.94 31.51 25.70
C MET A 636 2.32 32.16 25.62
N ALA A 637 2.54 32.99 24.62
CA ALA A 637 3.64 33.93 24.60
C ALA A 637 3.41 35.04 25.65
N GLY A 638 4.23 35.06 26.70
CA GLY A 638 4.49 36.26 27.45
C GLY A 638 3.64 36.64 28.64
N ALA A 639 2.93 35.74 29.31
CA ALA A 639 2.40 36.02 30.66
C ALA A 639 3.41 35.58 31.71
N LEU A 640 3.94 36.57 32.44
CA LEU A 640 4.78 36.39 33.64
C LEU A 640 4.08 35.43 34.61
N TRP A 641 4.67 34.28 34.81
CA TRP A 641 4.15 33.24 35.69
C TRP A 641 4.47 33.60 37.15
N ASN A 642 3.46 34.12 37.84
CA ASN A 642 3.40 34.03 39.29
C ASN A 642 2.86 32.62 39.62
N ALA A 643 3.74 31.69 39.96
CA ALA A 643 3.33 30.38 40.44
C ALA A 643 2.45 30.52 41.68
N PRO A 644 1.19 30.04 41.66
CA PRO A 644 0.46 29.91 42.91
C PRO A 644 1.20 28.85 43.77
N LYS A 645 1.49 29.21 45.01
CA LYS A 645 1.93 28.21 46.01
C LYS A 645 0.89 27.09 46.03
N ILE A 646 1.38 25.85 45.81
CA ILE A 646 0.54 24.65 45.95
C ILE A 646 0.08 24.62 47.41
N VAL A 647 -1.13 25.08 47.64
CA VAL A 647 -1.86 24.80 48.89
C VAL A 647 -2.33 23.35 48.75
N GLN A 648 -1.81 22.49 49.63
CA GLN A 648 -2.34 21.16 49.82
C GLN A 648 -3.76 21.27 50.43
N GLU A 649 -4.74 21.61 49.61
CA GLU A 649 -6.14 21.42 50.00
C GLU A 649 -6.57 20.01 49.60
N LYS A 650 -7.13 19.31 50.58
CA LYS A 650 -7.67 17.97 50.46
C LYS A 650 -8.62 17.90 49.26
N ILE A 651 -8.27 17.07 48.30
CA ILE A 651 -9.15 16.71 47.19
C ILE A 651 -10.43 16.11 47.81
N PRO A 652 -11.64 16.62 47.50
CA PRO A 652 -12.86 15.96 47.88
C PRO A 652 -12.91 14.57 47.27
N ASP A 653 -13.21 13.59 48.10
CA ASP A 653 -13.36 12.20 47.73
C ASP A 653 -14.59 12.02 46.82
N TYR A 654 -14.41 12.21 45.51
CA TYR A 654 -15.41 11.87 44.49
C TYR A 654 -15.21 10.41 44.04
N ALA A 655 -15.08 9.53 44.98
CA ALA A 655 -15.17 8.11 44.72
C ALA A 655 -16.64 7.67 44.65
N ASP A 656 -17.35 8.00 43.57
CA ASP A 656 -18.51 7.23 43.19
C ASP A 656 -18.06 5.94 42.52
N LYS A 657 -17.96 4.90 43.35
CA LYS A 657 -17.47 3.55 42.98
C LYS A 657 -18.32 2.82 41.93
N ASN A 658 -19.36 3.46 41.36
CA ASN A 658 -20.32 2.82 40.48
C ASN A 658 -20.34 3.37 39.03
N ARG A 659 -19.39 4.22 38.62
CA ARG A 659 -19.19 4.59 37.22
C ARG A 659 -17.91 4.01 36.70
N LYS A 660 -17.94 2.74 36.30
CA LYS A 660 -16.95 2.18 35.40
C LYS A 660 -17.12 2.80 34.03
N LEU A 661 -16.15 3.57 33.58
CA LEU A 661 -15.96 3.83 32.17
C LEU A 661 -15.47 2.53 31.55
N ASP A 662 -16.36 1.77 30.91
CA ASP A 662 -15.96 0.59 30.14
C ASP A 662 -15.28 1.07 28.84
N ILE A 663 -14.00 1.32 28.91
CA ILE A 663 -13.16 1.43 27.71
C ILE A 663 -12.68 0.02 27.42
N ALA A 664 -13.42 -0.70 26.58
CA ALA A 664 -12.95 -1.95 26.01
C ALA A 664 -11.84 -1.63 24.99
N LEU A 665 -10.59 -1.78 25.39
CA LEU A 665 -9.48 -1.92 24.46
C LEU A 665 -9.69 -3.23 23.71
N ILE A 666 -10.18 -3.18 22.48
CA ILE A 666 -10.18 -4.32 21.58
C ILE A 666 -8.70 -4.55 21.16
N MET A 667 -8.08 -5.53 21.79
CA MET A 667 -6.79 -6.05 21.39
C MET A 667 -6.91 -6.89 20.11
#